data_3d568dbc2055705d55b4b5d2d4a60cfb
#
_entry.id   3d568dbc2055705d55b4b5d2d4a60cfb
#
_cell.length_a   1.000
_cell.length_b   1.000
_cell.length_c   1.000
_cell.angle_alpha   90.00
_cell.angle_beta   90.00
_cell.angle_gamma   90.00
#
_symmetry.space_group_name_H-M   'P 1'
#
loop_
_entity.id
_entity.type
_entity.pdbx_description
1 polymer ?
#
loop_
_entity_poly.entity_id
_entity_poly.type
_entity_poly.pdbx_seq_one_letter_code
_entity_poly.pdbx_strand_id
1 'polypeptide(L)'
;MSIRIIPIAPLLLAAFASQMLGSVTYQTSSDWGSAFNGQFTVVNDTGAAITNWSLTFDFAPAINSMWNGVVVTHTGTHYVVGPASWNAAIPVGGSVQIGFGGAPGNVTVPPANVNFTYTSPAPPAPPVTPPPPPPSNPNPPTPPATPPPPVAVTGIAVNVVQTGQWNGGFGANMVITNNGTAPVNGWTLSVNFAPAVTSLWNATYTQTGSALSVTNLSWNGTIAPGTSQTVGLNGNGSLSSGSTTNCLFNGAPCTLSFSTAVQAPVTPQSIVISTVDNGAPAYWFTIPQGTSTYALALQNGGSPSFSVVASNSNVTAKIVSNTTLQLTGIAAGRASLKLVDSVTGSTRFVGVRVKNADGTLPTMPKYLSVGSVSEDTTGDLSFWQSFQPGAQNKRVDVRYIYLNGGPYIGWDTWGNNPGDRATNYIRNSHMLGMIPYFVYYNIPDGGESYTTDSSHIADPAYMAAYFTQLKLVLNIINQESPDDTVGMVLEPDFLGYLAQNSGLPASKIAAMTHAAYTSGVLTAGVDPAFPDTVAGLVQAINYTISKNCPQVNFGWQMNLWASPAGGWTTPVPGKGLMHLTEANGIAKGRQLIAGEAAAIVNYYVAAGVLTNGAKFVSIDKYGLDATGAEASAQNDPADSYWFWNNDLWGNYLTFVNTMHTTTGLPVILWQLPVGHINSSQAADPYTGGLFPTLIDSDRQLEDSAPVFFLGDTFQTAGARFNYFSSNQAADPKLTVNGSNITWGSHMQEAANAGVVSVLFGAGVGASTAGTG
;
A
#
# COMPACT_ATOMS: atom_id res chain seq x y z
N MET A 1 18.10 -26.69 75.36
CA MET A 1 17.39 -25.81 74.46
C MET A 1 18.20 -25.84 73.16
N SER A 2 17.86 -26.75 72.23
CA SER A 2 18.67 -27.06 71.06
C SER A 2 18.16 -26.25 69.85
N ILE A 3 19.03 -25.44 69.28
CA ILE A 3 18.77 -24.66 68.08
C ILE A 3 19.09 -25.55 66.85
N ARG A 4 18.09 -25.88 66.09
CA ARG A 4 18.26 -26.54 64.79
C ARG A 4 18.63 -25.50 63.75
N ILE A 5 19.81 -25.69 63.14
CA ILE A 5 20.26 -24.95 61.98
C ILE A 5 19.68 -25.66 60.73
N ILE A 6 18.90 -24.90 59.93
CA ILE A 6 18.42 -25.33 58.58
C ILE A 6 19.49 -24.90 57.59
N PRO A 7 19.97 -25.79 56.71
CA PRO A 7 20.91 -25.38 55.68
C PRO A 7 20.22 -24.61 54.56
N ILE A 8 20.73 -23.44 54.27
CA ILE A 8 20.38 -22.61 53.13
C ILE A 8 21.05 -23.23 51.89
N ALA A 9 20.25 -23.65 50.92
CA ALA A 9 20.74 -24.06 49.62
C ALA A 9 21.32 -22.85 48.85
N PRO A 10 22.44 -22.99 48.16
CA PRO A 10 23.00 -21.89 47.38
C PRO A 10 22.11 -21.60 46.19
N LEU A 11 21.67 -20.36 46.13
CA LEU A 11 21.03 -19.77 44.95
C LEU A 11 22.09 -19.72 43.80
N LEU A 12 21.88 -20.52 42.75
CA LEU A 12 22.72 -20.47 41.57
C LEU A 12 22.44 -19.13 40.87
N LEU A 13 23.32 -18.18 41.04
CA LEU A 13 23.35 -16.95 40.27
C LEU A 13 23.77 -17.30 38.85
N ALA A 14 22.81 -17.43 37.93
CA ALA A 14 23.12 -17.55 36.53
C ALA A 14 23.76 -16.22 36.11
N ALA A 15 25.05 -16.26 35.88
CA ALA A 15 25.79 -15.18 35.24
C ALA A 15 25.26 -15.01 33.83
N PHE A 16 24.53 -13.94 33.58
CA PHE A 16 24.27 -13.48 32.21
C PHE A 16 25.60 -13.00 31.61
N ALA A 17 26.21 -13.84 30.80
CA ALA A 17 27.27 -13.40 29.93
C ALA A 17 26.64 -12.46 28.91
N SER A 18 26.87 -11.15 29.06
CA SER A 18 26.59 -10.17 28.01
C SER A 18 27.55 -10.45 26.84
N GLN A 19 27.09 -11.18 25.87
CA GLN A 19 27.76 -11.20 24.57
C GLN A 19 27.36 -9.92 23.83
N MET A 20 28.31 -8.97 23.76
CA MET A 20 28.28 -7.89 22.79
C MET A 20 28.58 -8.51 21.42
N LEU A 21 27.61 -8.62 20.56
CA LEU A 21 27.78 -8.90 19.14
C LEU A 21 26.50 -8.56 18.40
N GLY A 22 26.55 -7.54 17.68
CA GLY A 22 25.67 -6.88 16.75
C GLY A 22 26.33 -5.58 16.39
N SER A 23 26.74 -5.39 15.16
CA SER A 23 27.32 -4.11 14.77
C SER A 23 26.23 -3.07 14.71
N VAL A 24 26.36 -2.02 15.52
CA VAL A 24 25.48 -0.85 15.52
C VAL A 24 26.24 0.33 14.95
N THR A 25 25.71 0.94 13.91
CA THR A 25 26.26 2.17 13.34
C THR A 25 25.23 3.28 13.41
N TYR A 26 25.70 4.51 13.58
CA TYR A 26 24.87 5.71 13.57
C TYR A 26 25.29 6.64 12.45
N GLN A 27 24.31 7.31 11.84
CA GLN A 27 24.55 8.44 10.93
C GLN A 27 23.48 9.51 11.11
N THR A 28 23.83 10.77 10.98
CA THR A 28 22.88 11.86 10.74
C THR A 28 22.53 11.83 9.26
N SER A 29 21.30 11.46 8.92
CA SER A 29 20.89 11.29 7.53
C SER A 29 20.51 12.61 6.85
N SER A 30 20.09 13.61 7.64
CA SER A 30 19.85 14.98 7.19
C SER A 30 19.89 15.94 8.38
N ASP A 31 20.33 17.18 8.17
CA ASP A 31 20.37 18.22 9.18
C ASP A 31 20.14 19.58 8.49
N TRP A 32 19.13 20.31 8.94
CA TRP A 32 18.73 21.60 8.37
C TRP A 32 18.84 22.75 9.39
N GLY A 33 19.61 22.54 10.45
CA GLY A 33 19.95 23.55 11.45
C GLY A 33 18.95 23.73 12.58
N SER A 34 17.65 23.77 12.32
CA SER A 34 16.62 23.81 13.34
C SER A 34 16.24 22.43 13.86
N ALA A 35 16.40 21.39 13.03
CA ALA A 35 16.14 20.00 13.35
C ALA A 35 17.01 19.08 12.47
N PHE A 36 16.96 17.77 12.72
CA PHE A 36 17.74 16.77 11.99
C PHE A 36 17.04 15.41 12.00
N ASN A 37 17.46 14.52 11.09
CA ASN A 37 17.14 13.10 11.14
C ASN A 37 18.40 12.29 11.43
N GLY A 38 18.31 11.38 12.40
CA GLY A 38 19.34 10.41 12.74
C GLY A 38 18.88 8.99 12.45
N GLN A 39 19.82 8.08 12.19
CA GLN A 39 19.54 6.69 11.92
C GLN A 39 20.58 5.77 12.56
N PHE A 40 20.12 4.77 13.30
CA PHE A 40 20.92 3.61 13.67
C PHE A 40 20.67 2.48 12.67
N THR A 41 21.72 1.77 12.31
CA THR A 41 21.66 0.49 11.60
C THR A 41 22.23 -0.58 12.51
N VAL A 42 21.42 -1.57 12.82
CA VAL A 42 21.78 -2.76 13.60
C VAL A 42 21.87 -3.94 12.67
N VAL A 43 22.99 -4.67 12.67
CA VAL A 43 23.17 -5.88 11.87
C VAL A 43 23.30 -7.07 12.81
N ASN A 44 22.53 -8.12 12.54
CA ASN A 44 22.65 -9.39 13.29
C ASN A 44 23.78 -10.25 12.72
N ASP A 45 24.96 -10.13 13.28
CA ASP A 45 26.14 -10.93 13.00
C ASP A 45 26.41 -12.03 14.07
N THR A 46 25.41 -12.32 14.91
CA THR A 46 25.54 -13.22 16.07
C THR A 46 25.57 -14.72 15.74
N GLY A 47 25.29 -15.11 14.51
CA GLY A 47 25.18 -16.52 14.11
C GLY A 47 23.87 -17.21 14.52
N ALA A 48 22.98 -16.54 15.26
CA ALA A 48 21.63 -17.02 15.62
C ALA A 48 20.59 -15.94 15.36
N ALA A 49 19.35 -16.33 15.08
CA ALA A 49 18.27 -15.37 14.91
C ALA A 49 18.00 -14.60 16.23
N ILE A 50 17.90 -13.30 16.15
CA ILE A 50 17.45 -12.45 17.25
C ILE A 50 15.93 -12.50 17.27
N THR A 51 15.31 -12.71 18.42
CA THR A 51 13.85 -12.76 18.57
C THR A 51 13.28 -11.51 19.20
N ASN A 52 14.12 -10.76 19.92
CA ASN A 52 13.78 -9.46 20.48
C ASN A 52 15.06 -8.69 20.79
N TRP A 53 14.97 -7.35 20.82
CA TRP A 53 16.15 -6.51 21.04
C TRP A 53 15.83 -5.21 21.81
N SER A 54 16.87 -4.59 22.38
CA SER A 54 16.82 -3.26 22.97
C SER A 54 18.10 -2.50 22.63
N LEU A 55 17.96 -1.25 22.24
CA LEU A 55 19.04 -0.32 21.95
C LEU A 55 19.03 0.80 22.98
N THR A 56 20.13 1.03 23.68
CA THR A 56 20.27 2.14 24.61
C THR A 56 21.38 3.08 24.15
N PHE A 57 21.21 4.37 24.36
CA PHE A 57 22.22 5.37 24.03
C PHE A 57 21.95 6.69 24.77
N ASP A 58 23.00 7.50 24.90
CA ASP A 58 22.92 8.85 25.43
C ASP A 58 22.98 9.86 24.27
N PHE A 59 22.02 10.77 24.19
CA PHE A 59 21.96 11.77 23.15
C PHE A 59 21.38 13.08 23.67
N ALA A 60 22.11 14.18 23.49
CA ALA A 60 21.75 15.49 24.03
C ALA A 60 20.57 16.18 23.30
N PRO A 61 20.45 16.11 21.96
CA PRO A 61 19.28 16.65 21.28
C PRO A 61 18.00 15.85 21.62
N ALA A 62 16.87 16.53 21.70
CA ALA A 62 15.60 15.88 21.94
C ALA A 62 15.15 15.09 20.69
N ILE A 63 14.75 13.85 20.88
CA ILE A 63 14.12 13.02 19.84
C ILE A 63 12.60 13.25 19.89
N ASN A 64 12.05 13.81 18.80
CA ASN A 64 10.65 14.20 18.69
C ASN A 64 9.77 13.16 17.99
N SER A 65 10.40 12.35 17.13
CA SER A 65 9.74 11.27 16.39
C SER A 65 10.68 10.11 16.19
N MET A 66 10.15 8.89 16.09
CA MET A 66 10.93 7.68 15.85
C MET A 66 10.17 6.74 14.93
N TRP A 67 10.88 6.10 13.99
CA TRP A 67 10.32 5.06 13.11
C TRP A 67 11.21 3.83 13.12
N ASN A 68 10.59 2.68 12.96
CA ASN A 68 11.21 1.35 13.08
C ASN A 68 11.79 1.06 14.48
N GLY A 69 11.36 1.80 15.49
CA GLY A 69 11.69 1.62 16.89
C GLY A 69 10.71 2.39 17.77
N VAL A 70 10.65 2.04 19.02
CA VAL A 70 9.78 2.70 20.02
C VAL A 70 10.63 3.13 21.19
N VAL A 71 10.51 4.39 21.62
CA VAL A 71 11.14 4.85 22.87
C VAL A 71 10.41 4.21 24.05
N VAL A 72 11.05 3.25 24.72
CA VAL A 72 10.52 2.55 25.87
C VAL A 72 10.63 3.39 27.13
N THR A 73 11.80 4.03 27.33
CA THR A 73 12.02 5.01 28.42
C THR A 73 13.00 6.09 27.95
N HIS A 74 12.82 7.30 28.51
CA HIS A 74 13.73 8.41 28.31
C HIS A 74 13.92 9.16 29.63
N THR A 75 15.16 9.39 30.03
CA THR A 75 15.50 10.14 31.24
C THR A 75 16.75 10.99 30.99
N GLY A 76 16.59 12.31 31.01
CA GLY A 76 17.68 13.23 30.69
C GLY A 76 18.14 13.05 29.24
N THR A 77 19.41 12.66 29.05
CA THR A 77 19.96 12.32 27.72
C THR A 77 19.89 10.83 27.39
N HIS A 78 19.46 10.00 28.32
CA HIS A 78 19.46 8.55 28.15
C HIS A 78 18.16 8.02 27.55
N TYR A 79 18.29 7.37 26.40
CA TYR A 79 17.20 6.73 25.66
C TYR A 79 17.30 5.21 25.74
N VAL A 80 16.17 4.54 25.94
CA VAL A 80 15.99 3.11 25.78
C VAL A 80 14.97 2.89 24.67
N VAL A 81 15.36 2.23 23.60
CA VAL A 81 14.56 1.99 22.40
C VAL A 81 14.37 0.49 22.23
N GLY A 82 13.14 0.06 22.06
CA GLY A 82 12.76 -1.30 21.71
C GLY A 82 12.34 -1.41 20.23
N PRO A 83 12.08 -2.65 19.76
CA PRO A 83 11.58 -2.87 18.42
C PRO A 83 10.17 -2.29 18.23
N ALA A 84 9.86 -1.92 17.01
CA ALA A 84 8.48 -1.80 16.57
C ALA A 84 7.84 -3.21 16.52
N SER A 85 6.51 -3.29 16.53
CA SER A 85 5.78 -4.56 16.60
C SER A 85 6.16 -5.59 15.50
N TRP A 86 6.72 -5.13 14.38
CA TRP A 86 7.02 -5.94 13.20
C TRP A 86 8.51 -6.26 12.99
N ASN A 87 9.44 -5.68 13.75
CA ASN A 87 10.88 -5.84 13.54
C ASN A 87 11.66 -6.33 14.78
N ALA A 88 10.96 -6.95 15.73
CA ALA A 88 11.59 -7.56 16.91
C ALA A 88 12.52 -8.72 16.54
N ALA A 89 12.19 -9.45 15.48
CA ALA A 89 13.01 -10.54 14.98
C ALA A 89 13.97 -10.04 13.89
N ILE A 90 15.28 -10.35 14.07
CA ILE A 90 16.30 -10.07 13.05
C ILE A 90 16.97 -11.40 12.70
N PRO A 91 16.76 -11.91 11.48
CA PRO A 91 17.39 -13.17 11.05
C PRO A 91 18.92 -13.02 11.01
N VAL A 92 19.63 -14.14 11.03
CA VAL A 92 21.10 -14.15 10.90
C VAL A 92 21.52 -13.44 9.64
N GLY A 93 22.43 -12.46 9.74
CA GLY A 93 22.87 -11.61 8.65
C GLY A 93 21.86 -10.54 8.24
N GLY A 94 20.68 -10.51 8.84
CA GLY A 94 19.69 -9.44 8.64
C GLY A 94 20.05 -8.15 9.37
N SER A 95 19.37 -7.07 9.03
CA SER A 95 19.56 -5.78 9.68
C SER A 95 18.24 -5.07 9.93
N VAL A 96 18.24 -4.17 10.91
CA VAL A 96 17.14 -3.23 11.15
C VAL A 96 17.70 -1.81 11.15
N GLN A 97 16.98 -0.90 10.51
CA GLN A 97 17.28 0.53 10.52
C GLN A 97 16.25 1.23 11.41
N ILE A 98 16.74 1.92 12.44
CA ILE A 98 15.92 2.67 13.39
C ILE A 98 16.19 4.15 13.14
N GLY A 99 15.20 4.85 12.60
CA GLY A 99 15.32 6.26 12.30
C GLY A 99 14.60 7.13 13.34
N PHE A 100 15.03 8.39 13.46
CA PHE A 100 14.38 9.35 14.34
C PHE A 100 14.62 10.79 13.88
N GLY A 101 13.63 11.63 14.16
CA GLY A 101 13.74 13.09 14.00
C GLY A 101 13.96 13.76 15.35
N GLY A 102 14.80 14.76 15.39
CA GLY A 102 15.14 15.48 16.62
C GLY A 102 15.45 16.96 16.41
N ALA A 103 15.50 17.68 17.52
CA ALA A 103 15.87 19.10 17.56
C ALA A 103 16.69 19.41 18.84
N PRO A 104 17.53 20.49 18.78
CA PRO A 104 17.90 21.28 17.63
C PRO A 104 18.80 20.54 16.64
N GLY A 105 18.89 21.02 15.41
CA GLY A 105 19.88 20.57 14.41
C GLY A 105 21.29 21.11 14.70
N ASN A 106 22.16 21.04 13.70
CA ASN A 106 23.60 21.25 13.82
C ASN A 106 24.24 20.25 14.79
N VAL A 107 23.88 18.98 14.61
CA VAL A 107 24.34 17.88 15.45
C VAL A 107 25.82 17.60 15.20
N THR A 108 26.68 18.06 16.11
CA THR A 108 28.13 17.87 16.02
C THR A 108 28.65 16.70 16.84
N VAL A 109 27.83 16.19 17.78
CA VAL A 109 28.19 15.09 18.68
C VAL A 109 27.23 13.94 18.44
N PRO A 110 27.71 12.79 17.97
CA PRO A 110 26.87 11.61 17.76
C PRO A 110 26.39 11.04 19.10
N PRO A 111 25.37 10.16 19.10
CA PRO A 111 24.98 9.41 20.28
C PRO A 111 26.17 8.67 20.91
N ALA A 112 26.26 8.72 22.23
CA ALA A 112 27.28 8.05 23.03
C ALA A 112 26.69 6.86 23.81
N ASN A 113 27.57 6.04 24.40
CA ASN A 113 27.18 4.88 25.21
C ASN A 113 26.16 3.96 24.54
N VAL A 114 26.31 3.79 23.22
CA VAL A 114 25.42 2.95 22.43
C VAL A 114 25.62 1.50 22.81
N ASN A 115 24.54 0.86 23.28
CA ASN A 115 24.57 -0.55 23.67
C ASN A 115 23.32 -1.27 23.12
N PHE A 116 23.56 -2.43 22.50
CA PHE A 116 22.50 -3.26 21.90
C PHE A 116 22.45 -4.60 22.63
N THR A 117 21.28 -4.94 23.13
CA THR A 117 21.00 -6.21 23.79
C THR A 117 19.89 -6.94 23.07
N TYR A 118 19.92 -8.27 23.10
CA TYR A 118 18.94 -9.08 22.37
C TYR A 118 18.68 -10.41 23.06
N THR A 119 17.59 -11.08 22.64
CA THR A 119 17.28 -12.47 22.97
C THR A 119 17.37 -13.36 21.73
N SER A 120 17.84 -14.59 21.91
CA SER A 120 17.88 -15.64 20.88
C SER A 120 17.21 -16.89 21.44
N PRO A 121 16.60 -17.77 20.61
CA PRO A 121 16.14 -19.08 21.04
C PRO A 121 17.32 -19.88 21.62
N ALA A 122 17.08 -20.60 22.71
CA ALA A 122 18.07 -21.55 23.21
C ALA A 122 18.38 -22.61 22.15
N PRO A 123 19.64 -23.05 21.99
CA PRO A 123 19.97 -24.15 21.10
C PRO A 123 19.11 -25.37 21.46
N PRO A 124 18.60 -26.15 20.50
CA PRO A 124 17.86 -27.35 20.79
C PRO A 124 18.72 -28.30 21.65
N ALA A 125 18.16 -28.82 22.74
CA ALA A 125 18.83 -29.80 23.58
C ALA A 125 19.22 -30.99 22.75
N PRO A 126 20.41 -31.59 22.96
CA PRO A 126 20.81 -32.80 22.26
C PRO A 126 19.75 -33.90 22.45
N PRO A 127 19.46 -34.72 21.42
CA PRO A 127 18.48 -35.77 21.56
C PRO A 127 18.88 -36.73 22.70
N VAL A 128 17.97 -36.95 23.66
CA VAL A 128 18.13 -37.93 24.72
C VAL A 128 18.05 -39.31 24.07
N THR A 129 19.12 -40.05 24.06
CA THR A 129 19.14 -41.42 23.61
C THR A 129 18.31 -42.31 24.55
N PRO A 130 17.35 -43.12 24.04
CA PRO A 130 16.65 -44.11 24.85
C PRO A 130 17.63 -45.21 25.30
N PRO A 131 17.38 -45.85 26.45
CA PRO A 131 18.25 -46.97 26.92
C PRO A 131 18.17 -48.17 25.97
N PRO A 132 19.28 -48.92 25.82
CA PRO A 132 19.40 -49.98 24.84
C PRO A 132 18.53 -51.21 25.21
N PRO A 133 17.88 -51.87 24.23
CA PRO A 133 17.31 -53.20 24.42
C PRO A 133 18.39 -54.28 24.45
N PRO A 134 18.15 -55.46 25.08
CA PRO A 134 19.14 -56.49 25.27
C PRO A 134 19.56 -57.18 23.97
N PRO A 135 20.75 -57.81 23.93
CA PRO A 135 21.43 -58.20 22.70
C PRO A 135 20.85 -59.44 22.06
N SER A 136 20.60 -59.39 20.76
CA SER A 136 20.47 -60.55 19.89
C SER A 136 21.52 -60.48 18.79
N ASN A 137 22.16 -61.56 18.54
CA ASN A 137 23.40 -61.90 17.86
C ASN A 137 23.39 -61.59 16.33
N PRO A 138 24.56 -61.62 15.67
CA PRO A 138 24.91 -60.60 14.67
C PRO A 138 24.81 -61.12 13.23
N ASN A 139 24.42 -60.22 12.37
CA ASN A 139 24.91 -60.16 10.99
C ASN A 139 25.32 -58.71 10.69
N PRO A 140 26.49 -58.45 10.11
CA PRO A 140 26.97 -57.10 9.92
C PRO A 140 26.12 -56.34 8.89
N PRO A 141 25.63 -55.14 9.20
CA PRO A 141 25.00 -54.31 8.21
C PRO A 141 26.05 -53.73 7.26
N THR A 142 25.72 -53.79 6.00
CA THR A 142 26.38 -53.04 4.93
C THR A 142 26.46 -51.56 5.30
N PRO A 143 27.59 -50.87 5.07
CA PRO A 143 27.72 -49.44 5.34
C PRO A 143 26.61 -48.63 4.62
N PRO A 144 26.08 -47.56 5.23
CA PRO A 144 25.18 -46.68 4.53
C PRO A 144 25.85 -46.13 3.27
N ALA A 145 25.18 -46.24 2.14
CA ALA A 145 25.65 -45.67 0.90
C ALA A 145 25.91 -44.17 1.13
N THR A 146 27.11 -43.75 0.86
CA THR A 146 27.48 -42.35 0.71
C THR A 146 26.44 -41.68 -0.24
N PRO A 147 25.94 -40.46 0.06
CA PRO A 147 25.13 -39.75 -0.90
C PRO A 147 25.86 -39.74 -2.25
N PRO A 148 25.17 -39.99 -3.37
CA PRO A 148 25.84 -39.96 -4.67
C PRO A 148 26.50 -38.58 -4.83
N PRO A 149 27.74 -38.53 -5.35
CA PRO A 149 28.37 -37.24 -5.66
C PRO A 149 27.45 -36.44 -6.58
N PRO A 150 27.41 -35.11 -6.45
CA PRO A 150 26.57 -34.28 -7.30
C PRO A 150 26.84 -34.66 -8.77
N VAL A 151 25.77 -34.96 -9.50
CA VAL A 151 25.87 -35.26 -10.94
C VAL A 151 26.52 -34.05 -11.58
N ALA A 152 27.62 -34.26 -12.29
CA ALA A 152 28.32 -33.20 -13.00
C ALA A 152 27.32 -32.54 -14.01
N VAL A 153 26.87 -31.36 -13.71
CA VAL A 153 25.93 -30.64 -14.58
C VAL A 153 26.74 -30.03 -15.72
N THR A 154 26.59 -30.57 -16.91
CA THR A 154 27.20 -29.99 -18.12
C THR A 154 26.28 -28.93 -18.75
N GLY A 155 26.88 -27.92 -19.37
CA GLY A 155 26.11 -26.90 -20.07
C GLY A 155 25.77 -25.64 -19.26
N ILE A 156 26.43 -25.40 -18.13
CA ILE A 156 26.28 -24.15 -17.39
C ILE A 156 27.23 -23.10 -17.96
N ALA A 157 26.65 -21.91 -18.24
CA ALA A 157 27.41 -20.72 -18.61
C ALA A 157 27.24 -19.65 -17.52
N VAL A 158 28.32 -19.01 -17.16
CA VAL A 158 28.35 -17.86 -16.24
C VAL A 158 28.89 -16.67 -16.99
N ASN A 159 28.09 -15.60 -17.08
CA ASN A 159 28.53 -14.34 -17.65
C ASN A 159 28.67 -13.32 -16.49
N VAL A 160 29.87 -12.80 -16.28
CA VAL A 160 30.13 -11.72 -15.37
C VAL A 160 29.95 -10.41 -16.10
N VAL A 161 28.90 -9.69 -15.79
CA VAL A 161 28.51 -8.42 -16.42
C VAL A 161 28.83 -7.26 -15.50
N GLN A 162 29.82 -6.45 -15.83
CA GLN A 162 30.07 -5.22 -15.07
C GLN A 162 28.93 -4.21 -15.32
N THR A 163 28.19 -3.84 -14.27
CA THR A 163 27.03 -2.96 -14.34
C THR A 163 27.35 -1.50 -14.04
N GLY A 164 28.48 -1.23 -13.39
CA GLY A 164 28.93 0.12 -13.09
C GLY A 164 30.39 0.16 -12.64
N GLN A 165 31.00 1.34 -12.75
CA GLN A 165 32.35 1.64 -12.24
C GLN A 165 32.32 3.03 -11.62
N TRP A 166 32.90 3.18 -10.43
CA TRP A 166 33.07 4.45 -9.75
C TRP A 166 34.46 4.56 -9.13
N ASN A 167 34.81 5.69 -8.58
CA ASN A 167 36.10 5.86 -7.95
C ASN A 167 36.25 4.92 -6.75
N GLY A 168 37.13 3.94 -6.85
CA GLY A 168 37.43 2.97 -5.80
C GLY A 168 36.59 1.69 -5.82
N GLY A 169 35.57 1.53 -6.71
CA GLY A 169 34.73 0.33 -6.73
C GLY A 169 33.95 0.11 -8.03
N PHE A 170 33.26 -1.03 -8.10
CA PHE A 170 32.45 -1.42 -9.23
C PHE A 170 31.21 -2.21 -8.77
N GLY A 171 30.20 -2.24 -9.64
CA GLY A 171 29.06 -3.15 -9.57
C GLY A 171 29.12 -4.19 -10.69
N ALA A 172 28.67 -5.40 -10.42
CA ALA A 172 28.58 -6.47 -11.43
C ALA A 172 27.42 -7.44 -11.14
N ASN A 173 26.97 -8.11 -12.19
CA ASN A 173 26.07 -9.25 -12.12
C ASN A 173 26.78 -10.52 -12.60
N MET A 174 26.62 -11.62 -11.87
CA MET A 174 26.95 -12.97 -12.35
C MET A 174 25.64 -13.61 -12.85
N VAL A 175 25.49 -13.74 -14.16
CA VAL A 175 24.33 -14.37 -14.80
C VAL A 175 24.67 -15.83 -15.06
N ILE A 176 24.02 -16.73 -14.32
CA ILE A 176 24.22 -18.17 -14.38
C ILE A 176 23.12 -18.77 -15.24
N THR A 177 23.44 -19.29 -16.41
CA THR A 177 22.49 -19.83 -17.38
C THR A 177 22.64 -21.36 -17.48
N ASN A 178 21.53 -22.07 -17.36
CA ASN A 178 21.47 -23.52 -17.60
C ASN A 178 21.17 -23.79 -19.10
N ASN A 179 22.19 -24.01 -19.89
CA ASN A 179 22.07 -24.43 -21.30
C ASN A 179 21.97 -25.97 -21.46
N GLY A 180 21.89 -26.71 -20.34
CA GLY A 180 21.66 -28.14 -20.33
C GLY A 180 20.20 -28.50 -20.58
N THR A 181 19.93 -29.82 -20.60
CA THR A 181 18.56 -30.34 -20.86
C THR A 181 17.82 -30.75 -19.60
N ALA A 182 18.47 -30.72 -18.43
CA ALA A 182 17.87 -31.08 -17.13
C ALA A 182 17.87 -29.85 -16.17
N PRO A 183 16.88 -29.73 -15.30
CA PRO A 183 16.88 -28.67 -14.26
C PRO A 183 18.01 -28.92 -13.26
N VAL A 184 18.65 -27.85 -12.83
CA VAL A 184 19.58 -27.83 -11.70
C VAL A 184 18.77 -27.57 -10.43
N ASN A 185 18.96 -28.36 -9.38
CA ASN A 185 18.32 -28.19 -8.08
C ASN A 185 19.41 -28.06 -7.01
N GLY A 186 19.58 -26.86 -6.50
CA GLY A 186 20.68 -26.49 -5.61
C GLY A 186 21.99 -26.26 -6.37
N TRP A 187 22.65 -25.13 -6.15
CA TRP A 187 23.87 -24.79 -6.85
C TRP A 187 24.88 -24.03 -5.98
N THR A 188 26.14 -24.31 -6.28
CA THR A 188 27.27 -23.54 -5.78
C THR A 188 28.19 -23.23 -6.96
N LEU A 189 28.49 -21.95 -7.12
CA LEU A 189 29.44 -21.43 -8.11
C LEU A 189 30.77 -21.12 -7.40
N SER A 190 31.85 -21.65 -7.88
CA SER A 190 33.20 -21.30 -7.43
C SER A 190 34.00 -20.70 -8.57
N VAL A 191 34.56 -19.51 -8.35
CA VAL A 191 35.35 -18.77 -9.32
C VAL A 191 36.57 -18.14 -8.64
N ASN A 192 37.65 -17.96 -9.38
CA ASN A 192 38.69 -17.04 -8.95
C ASN A 192 38.29 -15.62 -9.34
N PHE A 193 38.02 -14.78 -8.33
CA PHE A 193 37.57 -13.41 -8.48
C PHE A 193 38.56 -12.48 -7.79
N ALA A 194 39.41 -11.82 -8.57
CA ALA A 194 40.54 -11.05 -8.05
C ALA A 194 40.16 -9.84 -7.19
N PRO A 195 39.11 -9.04 -7.52
CA PRO A 195 38.68 -7.94 -6.67
C PRO A 195 38.00 -8.44 -5.38
N ALA A 196 38.13 -7.66 -4.31
CA ALA A 196 37.40 -7.93 -3.07
C ALA A 196 35.92 -7.58 -3.24
N VAL A 197 35.04 -8.55 -2.99
CA VAL A 197 33.60 -8.37 -2.95
C VAL A 197 33.22 -7.66 -1.65
N THR A 198 32.51 -6.56 -1.74
CA THR A 198 32.06 -5.77 -0.56
C THR A 198 30.62 -6.05 -0.19
N SER A 199 29.78 -6.41 -1.16
CA SER A 199 28.41 -6.85 -0.95
C SER A 199 27.96 -7.78 -2.09
N LEU A 200 27.07 -8.72 -1.78
CA LEU A 200 26.50 -9.64 -2.77
C LEU A 200 25.05 -9.93 -2.38
N TRP A 201 24.15 -9.99 -3.37
CA TRP A 201 22.72 -10.27 -3.17
C TRP A 201 22.23 -11.33 -4.13
N ASN A 202 21.12 -11.95 -3.77
CA ASN A 202 20.52 -13.12 -4.39
C ASN A 202 21.35 -14.44 -4.24
N ALA A 203 22.34 -14.45 -3.35
CA ALA A 203 23.07 -15.66 -2.96
C ALA A 203 23.80 -15.41 -1.63
N THR A 204 24.31 -16.47 -1.01
CA THR A 204 25.34 -16.39 0.03
C THR A 204 26.72 -16.53 -0.59
N TYR A 205 27.74 -15.96 0.03
CA TYR A 205 29.12 -16.07 -0.49
C TYR A 205 30.16 -16.14 0.62
N THR A 206 31.29 -16.71 0.24
CA THR A 206 32.56 -16.62 0.99
C THR A 206 33.67 -16.27 0.01
N GLN A 207 34.60 -15.38 0.43
CA GLN A 207 35.78 -15.05 -0.35
C GLN A 207 37.03 -15.15 0.50
N THR A 208 38.02 -15.93 0.04
CA THR A 208 39.36 -16.03 0.67
C THR A 208 40.40 -15.74 -0.41
N GLY A 209 41.04 -14.57 -0.32
CA GLY A 209 41.88 -14.08 -1.40
C GLY A 209 41.06 -13.90 -2.69
N SER A 210 41.46 -14.55 -3.76
CA SER A 210 40.70 -14.55 -5.02
C SER A 210 39.66 -15.67 -5.14
N ALA A 211 39.66 -16.64 -4.24
CA ALA A 211 38.68 -17.73 -4.29
C ALA A 211 37.32 -17.24 -3.77
N LEU A 212 36.37 -17.08 -4.66
CA LEU A 212 34.98 -16.71 -4.39
C LEU A 212 34.07 -17.93 -4.56
N SER A 213 33.34 -18.29 -3.53
CA SER A 213 32.28 -19.31 -3.56
C SER A 213 30.93 -18.66 -3.32
N VAL A 214 29.97 -18.91 -4.20
CA VAL A 214 28.62 -18.34 -4.19
C VAL A 214 27.61 -19.47 -4.20
N THR A 215 26.68 -19.48 -3.24
CA THR A 215 25.69 -20.55 -3.06
C THR A 215 24.28 -19.97 -3.10
N ASN A 216 23.35 -20.68 -3.75
CA ASN A 216 21.96 -20.28 -3.85
C ASN A 216 21.28 -20.05 -2.49
N LEU A 217 20.26 -19.23 -2.50
CA LEU A 217 19.27 -19.11 -1.41
C LEU A 217 18.17 -20.18 -1.57
N SER A 218 17.36 -20.37 -0.53
CA SER A 218 16.30 -21.40 -0.52
C SER A 218 15.28 -21.23 -1.64
N TRP A 219 15.07 -20.01 -2.14
CA TRP A 219 14.06 -19.68 -3.15
C TRP A 219 14.57 -19.69 -4.59
N ASN A 220 15.88 -19.67 -4.82
CA ASN A 220 16.46 -19.60 -6.18
C ASN A 220 17.40 -20.77 -6.50
N GLY A 221 17.27 -21.88 -5.77
CA GLY A 221 18.08 -23.08 -5.97
C GLY A 221 17.80 -23.82 -7.26
N THR A 222 16.65 -23.60 -7.92
CA THR A 222 16.31 -24.28 -9.17
C THR A 222 16.59 -23.40 -10.37
N ILE A 223 17.32 -23.93 -11.37
CA ILE A 223 17.55 -23.31 -12.67
C ILE A 223 17.03 -24.27 -13.75
N ALA A 224 15.88 -23.98 -14.32
CA ALA A 224 15.31 -24.79 -15.40
C ALA A 224 16.16 -24.70 -16.69
N PRO A 225 16.10 -25.70 -17.58
CA PRO A 225 16.76 -25.63 -18.88
C PRO A 225 16.38 -24.35 -19.65
N GLY A 226 17.37 -23.66 -20.20
CA GLY A 226 17.21 -22.42 -20.93
C GLY A 226 16.94 -21.18 -20.07
N THR A 227 16.92 -21.29 -18.75
CA THR A 227 16.71 -20.15 -17.84
C THR A 227 18.00 -19.73 -17.12
N SER A 228 17.96 -18.54 -16.51
CA SER A 228 19.11 -17.98 -15.81
C SER A 228 18.74 -17.53 -14.39
N GLN A 229 19.72 -17.56 -13.49
CA GLN A 229 19.71 -16.88 -12.20
C GLN A 229 20.75 -15.76 -12.21
N THR A 230 20.42 -14.64 -11.58
CA THR A 230 21.34 -13.50 -11.51
C THR A 230 21.71 -13.20 -10.06
N VAL A 231 23.02 -13.18 -9.81
CA VAL A 231 23.62 -12.77 -8.54
C VAL A 231 24.28 -11.41 -8.76
N GLY A 232 23.85 -10.40 -8.00
CA GLY A 232 24.46 -9.09 -8.08
C GLY A 232 25.53 -8.91 -7.01
N LEU A 233 26.55 -8.11 -7.28
CA LEU A 233 27.62 -7.81 -6.33
C LEU A 233 28.23 -6.43 -6.54
N ASN A 234 28.78 -5.88 -5.47
CA ASN A 234 29.73 -4.76 -5.52
C ASN A 234 31.10 -5.19 -5.05
N GLY A 235 32.13 -4.55 -5.55
CA GLY A 235 33.50 -4.82 -5.15
C GLY A 235 34.39 -3.59 -5.19
N ASN A 236 35.58 -3.70 -4.55
CA ASN A 236 36.56 -2.64 -4.54
C ASN A 236 37.50 -2.72 -5.75
N GLY A 237 37.98 -1.57 -6.22
CA GLY A 237 38.92 -1.45 -7.32
C GLY A 237 38.23 -1.44 -8.69
N SER A 238 38.77 -2.17 -9.65
CA SER A 238 38.28 -2.23 -11.02
C SER A 238 38.06 -3.69 -11.46
N LEU A 239 37.04 -3.92 -12.26
CA LEU A 239 36.73 -5.21 -12.85
C LEU A 239 37.15 -5.23 -14.33
N SER A 240 37.74 -6.33 -14.78
CA SER A 240 38.17 -6.53 -16.17
C SER A 240 37.97 -7.99 -16.59
N SER A 241 38.12 -8.30 -17.86
CA SER A 241 37.98 -9.66 -18.38
C SER A 241 38.92 -10.70 -17.74
N GLY A 242 40.06 -10.25 -17.19
CA GLY A 242 41.00 -11.11 -16.45
C GLY A 242 40.71 -11.22 -14.96
N SER A 243 39.78 -10.46 -14.44
CA SER A 243 39.47 -10.45 -13.00
C SER A 243 38.77 -11.73 -12.51
N THR A 244 38.18 -12.51 -13.42
CA THR A 244 37.45 -13.74 -13.10
C THR A 244 37.97 -14.90 -13.94
N THR A 245 38.36 -15.97 -13.29
CA THR A 245 38.89 -17.21 -13.93
C THR A 245 38.40 -18.46 -13.17
N ASN A 246 38.62 -19.63 -13.74
CA ASN A 246 38.35 -20.92 -13.10
C ASN A 246 36.92 -21.11 -12.60
N CYS A 247 35.99 -21.27 -13.53
CA CYS A 247 34.58 -21.49 -13.21
C CYS A 247 34.32 -22.97 -12.89
N LEU A 248 33.83 -23.24 -11.68
CA LEU A 248 33.27 -24.51 -11.29
C LEU A 248 31.84 -24.34 -10.79
N PHE A 249 30.92 -25.10 -11.34
CA PHE A 249 29.53 -25.09 -10.91
C PHE A 249 29.17 -26.48 -10.37
N ASN A 250 28.80 -26.57 -9.12
CA ASN A 250 28.65 -27.84 -8.37
C ASN A 250 29.88 -28.77 -8.53
N GLY A 251 31.08 -28.18 -8.56
CA GLY A 251 32.34 -28.88 -8.71
C GLY A 251 32.70 -29.26 -10.16
N ALA A 252 31.83 -29.07 -11.13
CA ALA A 252 32.09 -29.32 -12.56
C ALA A 252 32.51 -28.02 -13.30
N PRO A 253 33.40 -28.10 -14.29
CA PRO A 253 33.77 -26.93 -15.09
C PRO A 253 32.56 -26.28 -15.78
N CYS A 254 32.46 -24.95 -15.72
CA CYS A 254 31.46 -24.15 -16.39
C CYS A 254 32.08 -23.17 -17.40
N THR A 255 31.30 -22.73 -18.37
CA THR A 255 31.76 -21.69 -19.31
C THR A 255 31.71 -20.35 -18.62
N LEU A 256 32.83 -19.63 -18.62
CA LEU A 256 32.94 -18.30 -18.05
C LEU A 256 33.12 -17.27 -19.16
N SER A 257 32.31 -16.22 -19.15
CA SER A 257 32.47 -15.07 -20.01
C SER A 257 32.46 -13.78 -19.17
N PHE A 258 33.08 -12.75 -19.70
CA PHE A 258 33.05 -11.41 -19.15
C PHE A 258 32.51 -10.47 -20.20
N SER A 259 31.54 -9.66 -19.81
CA SER A 259 31.12 -8.52 -20.59
C SER A 259 31.18 -7.30 -19.69
N THR A 260 31.81 -6.27 -20.15
CA THR A 260 31.50 -4.95 -19.65
C THR A 260 30.12 -4.63 -20.20
N ALA A 261 29.14 -4.48 -19.35
CA ALA A 261 27.98 -3.67 -19.68
C ALA A 261 28.43 -2.19 -19.70
N VAL A 262 29.48 -1.92 -20.44
CA VAL A 262 29.68 -0.69 -21.11
C VAL A 262 29.14 -0.91 -22.52
N GLN A 263 27.93 -1.31 -22.59
CA GLN A 263 27.00 -0.50 -23.35
C GLN A 263 27.04 0.84 -22.63
N ALA A 264 27.58 1.89 -23.26
CA ALA A 264 27.30 3.28 -22.90
C ALA A 264 25.86 3.28 -22.34
N PRO A 265 25.57 3.92 -21.16
CA PRO A 265 24.24 3.87 -20.64
C PRO A 265 23.34 4.09 -21.85
N VAL A 266 22.71 3.01 -22.34
CA VAL A 266 21.62 3.14 -23.27
C VAL A 266 20.65 3.82 -22.35
N THR A 267 20.65 5.12 -22.38
CA THR A 267 19.54 5.92 -21.91
C THR A 267 18.36 5.18 -22.49
N PRO A 268 17.47 4.57 -21.67
CA PRO A 268 16.41 3.74 -22.20
C PRO A 268 15.81 4.52 -23.33
N GLN A 269 15.97 4.03 -24.57
CA GLN A 269 15.66 4.86 -25.74
C GLN A 269 14.16 5.01 -25.68
N SER A 270 13.65 6.19 -25.37
CA SER A 270 12.23 6.40 -25.22
C SER A 270 11.56 5.95 -26.51
N ILE A 271 10.60 5.03 -26.41
CA ILE A 271 9.76 4.64 -27.53
C ILE A 271 8.88 5.84 -27.84
N VAL A 272 8.96 6.35 -29.05
CA VAL A 272 8.21 7.52 -29.52
C VAL A 272 7.01 7.06 -30.32
N ILE A 273 5.85 7.62 -30.05
CA ILE A 273 4.62 7.46 -30.83
C ILE A 273 4.43 8.76 -31.62
N SER A 274 4.79 8.72 -32.90
CA SER A 274 4.67 9.90 -33.76
C SER A 274 3.23 10.40 -33.82
N THR A 275 3.05 11.69 -33.91
CA THR A 275 1.76 12.41 -33.84
C THR A 275 1.03 12.42 -32.51
N VAL A 276 1.52 11.64 -31.52
CA VAL A 276 1.04 11.64 -30.12
C VAL A 276 2.02 12.44 -29.24
N ASP A 277 3.31 12.13 -29.40
CA ASP A 277 4.38 12.80 -28.66
C ASP A 277 4.72 14.15 -29.35
N ASN A 278 4.29 15.23 -28.75
CA ASN A 278 4.55 16.57 -29.27
C ASN A 278 5.72 17.21 -28.47
N GLY A 279 6.93 16.79 -28.80
CA GLY A 279 8.15 17.26 -28.13
C GLY A 279 8.48 16.58 -26.78
N ALA A 280 7.51 15.93 -26.16
CA ALA A 280 7.68 15.13 -24.96
C ALA A 280 6.77 13.90 -25.00
N PRO A 281 7.14 12.77 -24.34
CA PRO A 281 6.30 11.59 -24.28
C PRO A 281 4.95 11.90 -23.65
N ALA A 282 3.85 11.65 -24.36
CA ALA A 282 2.51 11.76 -23.83
C ALA A 282 2.24 10.64 -22.81
N TYR A 283 1.60 10.97 -21.71
CA TYR A 283 1.15 9.98 -20.72
C TYR A 283 -0.09 9.22 -21.20
N TRP A 284 -0.91 9.85 -22.02
CA TRP A 284 -2.13 9.29 -22.58
C TRP A 284 -2.57 10.06 -23.83
N PHE A 285 -3.44 9.43 -24.63
CA PHE A 285 -4.05 10.07 -25.81
C PHE A 285 -5.42 9.47 -26.13
N THR A 286 -6.17 10.13 -26.99
CA THR A 286 -7.55 9.75 -27.33
C THR A 286 -7.65 9.22 -28.76
N ILE A 287 -8.40 8.12 -28.92
CA ILE A 287 -8.73 7.54 -30.22
C ILE A 287 -10.24 7.45 -30.45
N PRO A 288 -10.74 7.48 -31.67
CA PRO A 288 -12.13 7.13 -31.98
C PRO A 288 -12.36 5.62 -31.79
N GLN A 289 -13.62 5.19 -31.80
CA GLN A 289 -13.94 3.79 -32.10
C GLN A 289 -13.52 3.47 -33.56
N GLY A 290 -13.13 2.21 -33.78
CA GLY A 290 -12.55 1.78 -35.05
C GLY A 290 -11.02 1.83 -35.06
N THR A 291 -10.45 1.65 -36.24
CA THR A 291 -9.01 1.44 -36.40
C THR A 291 -8.25 2.74 -36.69
N SER A 292 -7.16 2.93 -35.94
CA SER A 292 -6.18 4.02 -36.10
C SER A 292 -4.76 3.45 -36.16
N THR A 293 -3.86 4.13 -36.85
CA THR A 293 -2.45 3.71 -36.99
C THR A 293 -1.51 4.83 -36.59
N TYR A 294 -0.41 4.46 -35.95
CA TYR A 294 0.60 5.37 -35.42
C TYR A 294 1.99 4.85 -35.77
N ALA A 295 2.88 5.72 -36.21
CA ALA A 295 4.27 5.34 -36.38
C ALA A 295 4.99 5.29 -35.05
N LEU A 296 5.81 4.26 -34.87
CA LEU A 296 6.69 4.06 -33.72
C LEU A 296 8.15 4.27 -34.12
N ALA A 297 8.92 4.86 -33.24
CA ALA A 297 10.38 5.02 -33.39
C ALA A 297 11.07 4.92 -32.04
N LEU A 298 12.37 4.74 -32.05
CA LEU A 298 13.23 5.00 -30.90
C LEU A 298 13.74 6.44 -30.98
N GLN A 299 13.81 7.14 -29.88
CA GLN A 299 14.20 8.57 -29.81
C GLN A 299 15.53 8.85 -30.48
N ASN A 300 16.51 7.96 -30.38
CA ASN A 300 17.84 8.12 -30.99
C ASN A 300 18.02 7.30 -32.27
N GLY A 301 16.93 6.82 -32.87
CA GLY A 301 16.96 5.97 -34.07
C GLY A 301 17.36 4.52 -33.76
N GLY A 302 17.58 3.74 -34.81
CA GLY A 302 17.93 2.33 -34.72
C GLY A 302 16.94 1.45 -35.43
N SER A 303 17.12 0.13 -35.31
CA SER A 303 16.25 -0.90 -35.90
C SER A 303 15.48 -1.62 -34.80
N PRO A 304 14.34 -1.09 -34.32
CA PRO A 304 13.58 -1.65 -33.23
C PRO A 304 12.84 -2.95 -33.63
N SER A 305 12.49 -3.72 -32.59
CA SER A 305 11.56 -4.85 -32.70
C SER A 305 10.47 -4.68 -31.65
N PHE A 306 9.40 -3.98 -31.99
CA PHE A 306 8.32 -3.62 -31.07
C PHE A 306 7.32 -4.75 -30.86
N SER A 307 6.83 -4.85 -29.64
CA SER A 307 5.63 -5.58 -29.26
C SER A 307 4.70 -4.68 -28.47
N VAL A 308 3.41 -5.03 -28.43
CA VAL A 308 2.39 -4.26 -27.70
C VAL A 308 1.38 -5.17 -27.01
N VAL A 309 0.97 -4.79 -25.80
CA VAL A 309 -0.11 -5.42 -25.06
C VAL A 309 -1.06 -4.33 -24.58
N ALA A 310 -2.37 -4.53 -24.71
CA ALA A 310 -3.39 -3.69 -24.12
C ALA A 310 -3.86 -4.29 -22.78
N SER A 311 -4.13 -3.43 -21.79
CA SER A 311 -4.54 -3.85 -20.44
C SER A 311 -5.94 -4.45 -20.38
N ASN A 312 -6.80 -4.19 -21.35
CA ASN A 312 -8.19 -4.67 -21.41
C ASN A 312 -8.76 -4.66 -22.83
N SER A 313 -10.00 -5.13 -22.98
CA SER A 313 -10.69 -5.30 -24.27
C SER A 313 -11.29 -4.03 -24.87
N ASN A 314 -11.20 -2.87 -24.21
CA ASN A 314 -11.67 -1.61 -24.80
C ASN A 314 -10.84 -1.23 -26.03
N VAL A 315 -9.59 -1.71 -26.07
CA VAL A 315 -8.67 -1.49 -27.19
C VAL A 315 -8.02 -2.81 -27.58
N THR A 316 -8.00 -3.13 -28.87
CA THR A 316 -7.04 -4.12 -29.40
C THR A 316 -5.85 -3.39 -29.99
N ALA A 317 -4.66 -3.92 -29.74
CA ALA A 317 -3.40 -3.32 -30.18
C ALA A 317 -2.54 -4.37 -30.85
N LYS A 318 -1.91 -4.05 -31.96
CA LYS A 318 -0.93 -4.90 -32.66
C LYS A 318 0.12 -4.08 -33.38
N ILE A 319 1.29 -4.66 -33.55
CA ILE A 319 2.34 -4.16 -34.41
C ILE A 319 2.12 -4.76 -35.78
N VAL A 320 1.83 -3.93 -36.80
CA VAL A 320 1.55 -4.38 -38.21
C VAL A 320 2.78 -4.32 -39.09
N SER A 321 3.80 -3.56 -38.73
CA SER A 321 5.15 -3.56 -39.24
C SER A 321 6.09 -3.19 -38.10
N ASN A 322 7.40 -3.37 -38.28
CA ASN A 322 8.37 -3.08 -37.21
C ASN A 322 8.25 -1.66 -36.60
N THR A 323 7.56 -0.76 -37.26
CA THR A 323 7.45 0.65 -36.88
C THR A 323 6.01 1.17 -36.90
N THR A 324 5.00 0.31 -37.03
CA THR A 324 3.60 0.75 -37.08
C THR A 324 2.74 0.07 -36.01
N LEU A 325 2.23 0.86 -35.10
CA LEU A 325 1.22 0.48 -34.14
C LEU A 325 -0.17 0.66 -34.72
N GLN A 326 -0.97 -0.40 -34.77
CA GLN A 326 -2.39 -0.34 -35.11
C GLN A 326 -3.20 -0.53 -33.83
N LEU A 327 -4.12 0.40 -33.57
CA LEU A 327 -5.07 0.35 -32.46
C LEU A 327 -6.48 0.27 -33.01
N THR A 328 -7.31 -0.57 -32.41
CA THR A 328 -8.75 -0.57 -32.71
C THR A 328 -9.51 -0.30 -31.42
N GLY A 329 -10.17 0.86 -31.34
CA GLY A 329 -11.10 1.20 -30.27
C GLY A 329 -12.37 0.35 -30.41
N ILE A 330 -12.60 -0.54 -29.46
CA ILE A 330 -13.73 -1.50 -29.44
C ILE A 330 -14.91 -0.92 -28.67
N ALA A 331 -14.67 -0.41 -27.48
CA ALA A 331 -15.68 0.18 -26.62
C ALA A 331 -15.18 1.48 -25.99
N ALA A 332 -16.10 2.41 -25.77
CA ALA A 332 -15.77 3.66 -25.07
C ALA A 332 -15.23 3.36 -23.67
N GLY A 333 -14.20 4.08 -23.28
CA GLY A 333 -13.54 3.87 -21.98
C GLY A 333 -12.05 4.11 -22.06
N ARG A 334 -11.31 3.48 -21.15
CA ARG A 334 -9.86 3.68 -21.02
C ARG A 334 -9.12 2.34 -20.98
N ALA A 335 -7.90 2.35 -21.48
CA ALA A 335 -6.97 1.22 -21.44
C ALA A 335 -5.54 1.76 -21.27
N SER A 336 -4.60 0.91 -20.85
CA SER A 336 -3.17 1.15 -20.93
C SER A 336 -2.55 0.27 -22.01
N LEU A 337 -1.56 0.77 -22.68
CA LEU A 337 -0.70 0.01 -23.59
C LEU A 337 0.67 -0.17 -22.94
N LYS A 338 1.21 -1.39 -23.00
CA LYS A 338 2.61 -1.69 -22.75
C LYS A 338 3.30 -1.93 -24.08
N LEU A 339 4.16 -1.00 -24.46
CA LEU A 339 5.04 -1.11 -25.64
C LEU A 339 6.41 -1.58 -25.16
N VAL A 340 6.99 -2.55 -25.85
CA VAL A 340 8.34 -3.06 -25.55
C VAL A 340 9.11 -3.15 -26.85
N ASP A 341 10.34 -2.65 -26.84
CA ASP A 341 11.34 -2.95 -27.85
C ASP A 341 12.26 -4.06 -27.37
N SER A 342 12.24 -5.22 -28.02
CA SER A 342 13.04 -6.37 -27.62
C SER A 342 14.54 -6.22 -27.92
N VAL A 343 14.94 -5.28 -28.76
CA VAL A 343 16.34 -5.04 -29.10
C VAL A 343 17.05 -4.25 -28.00
N THR A 344 16.40 -3.19 -27.51
CA THR A 344 16.98 -2.32 -26.45
C THR A 344 16.48 -2.66 -25.05
N GLY A 345 15.43 -3.50 -24.92
CA GLY A 345 14.74 -3.76 -23.66
C GLY A 345 13.87 -2.60 -23.18
N SER A 346 13.74 -1.54 -24.00
CA SER A 346 12.98 -0.35 -23.64
C SER A 346 11.50 -0.68 -23.49
N THR A 347 10.89 -0.18 -22.43
CA THR A 347 9.46 -0.34 -22.16
C THR A 347 8.82 1.03 -21.99
N ARG A 348 7.64 1.22 -22.58
CA ARG A 348 6.80 2.40 -22.40
C ARG A 348 5.38 2.00 -22.08
N PHE A 349 4.81 2.63 -21.07
CA PHE A 349 3.38 2.59 -20.81
C PHE A 349 2.74 3.89 -21.29
N VAL A 350 1.54 3.80 -21.85
CA VAL A 350 0.77 4.95 -22.28
C VAL A 350 -0.72 4.64 -22.23
N GLY A 351 -1.51 5.55 -21.66
CA GLY A 351 -2.95 5.43 -21.60
C GLY A 351 -3.62 5.71 -22.96
N VAL A 352 -4.72 5.01 -23.23
CA VAL A 352 -5.56 5.25 -24.39
C VAL A 352 -7.00 5.42 -23.93
N ARG A 353 -7.59 6.56 -24.32
CA ARG A 353 -9.00 6.86 -24.10
C ARG A 353 -9.76 6.67 -25.43
N VAL A 354 -10.76 5.80 -25.43
CA VAL A 354 -11.62 5.54 -26.58
C VAL A 354 -12.89 6.37 -26.49
N LYS A 355 -13.18 7.17 -27.49
CA LYS A 355 -14.40 8.00 -27.57
C LYS A 355 -15.68 7.16 -27.58
N ASN A 356 -16.79 7.76 -27.17
CA ASN A 356 -18.13 7.24 -27.43
C ASN A 356 -18.41 7.17 -28.93
N ALA A 357 -19.40 6.38 -29.33
CA ALA A 357 -19.78 6.25 -30.74
C ALA A 357 -20.24 7.56 -31.38
N ASP A 358 -20.77 8.49 -30.60
CA ASP A 358 -21.17 9.84 -31.02
C ASP A 358 -19.98 10.85 -31.08
N GLY A 359 -18.77 10.38 -30.82
CA GLY A 359 -17.56 11.19 -30.82
C GLY A 359 -17.29 11.98 -29.54
N THR A 360 -18.17 11.93 -28.55
CA THR A 360 -17.96 12.57 -27.24
C THR A 360 -16.92 11.81 -26.42
N LEU A 361 -16.40 12.44 -25.37
CA LEU A 361 -15.42 11.81 -24.48
C LEU A 361 -16.12 10.96 -23.42
N PRO A 362 -15.57 9.79 -23.05
CA PRO A 362 -16.10 9.00 -21.97
C PRO A 362 -15.83 9.71 -20.63
N THR A 363 -16.85 9.78 -19.78
CA THR A 363 -16.79 10.26 -18.40
C THR A 363 -16.60 9.09 -17.42
N MET A 364 -17.29 9.12 -16.27
CA MET A 364 -17.39 7.96 -15.40
C MET A 364 -18.03 6.76 -16.14
N PRO A 365 -17.65 5.52 -15.79
CA PRO A 365 -18.33 4.33 -16.33
C PRO A 365 -19.84 4.37 -16.08
N LYS A 366 -20.62 3.87 -17.04
CA LYS A 366 -22.07 3.75 -16.91
C LYS A 366 -22.52 2.51 -16.10
N TYR A 367 -21.57 1.64 -15.79
CA TYR A 367 -21.73 0.51 -14.86
C TYR A 367 -21.18 0.89 -13.49
N LEU A 368 -21.52 0.13 -12.45
CA LEU A 368 -20.96 0.30 -11.13
C LEU A 368 -19.46 0.03 -11.18
N SER A 369 -18.66 1.07 -11.04
CA SER A 369 -17.21 1.01 -11.18
C SER A 369 -16.54 0.50 -9.90
N VAL A 370 -15.37 -0.08 -10.05
CA VAL A 370 -14.52 -0.50 -8.94
C VAL A 370 -13.27 0.36 -8.91
N GLY A 371 -12.85 0.74 -7.72
CA GLY A 371 -11.63 1.51 -7.52
C GLY A 371 -10.77 0.97 -6.39
N SER A 372 -9.57 1.50 -6.30
CA SER A 372 -8.59 1.12 -5.29
C SER A 372 -7.76 2.32 -4.85
N VAL A 373 -7.48 2.38 -3.54
CA VAL A 373 -6.35 3.19 -3.08
C VAL A 373 -5.07 2.65 -3.71
N SER A 374 -4.21 3.52 -4.17
CA SER A 374 -2.92 3.14 -4.76
C SER A 374 -2.02 4.35 -4.83
N GLU A 375 -0.88 4.28 -4.17
CA GLU A 375 0.14 5.32 -4.24
C GLU A 375 0.94 5.25 -5.56
N ASP A 376 1.79 6.24 -5.80
CA ASP A 376 2.73 6.25 -6.93
C ASP A 376 4.09 5.64 -6.56
N THR A 377 4.11 4.70 -5.60
CA THR A 377 5.31 3.94 -5.30
C THR A 377 5.70 3.03 -6.47
N THR A 378 6.97 2.66 -6.55
CA THR A 378 7.43 1.69 -7.57
C THR A 378 6.66 0.36 -7.46
N GLY A 379 6.33 -0.07 -6.24
CA GLY A 379 5.56 -1.29 -5.99
C GLY A 379 4.15 -1.21 -6.57
N ASP A 380 3.40 -0.16 -6.23
CA ASP A 380 2.03 0.05 -6.71
C ASP A 380 1.97 0.18 -8.24
N LEU A 381 2.85 0.99 -8.81
CA LEU A 381 2.89 1.15 -10.27
C LEU A 381 3.23 -0.17 -10.97
N SER A 382 4.19 -0.94 -10.44
CA SER A 382 4.57 -2.25 -10.98
C SER A 382 3.42 -3.25 -10.90
N PHE A 383 2.63 -3.22 -9.82
CA PHE A 383 1.45 -4.06 -9.67
C PHE A 383 0.46 -3.85 -10.81
N TRP A 384 0.11 -2.61 -11.13
CA TRP A 384 -0.82 -2.27 -12.21
C TRP A 384 -0.22 -2.47 -13.61
N GLN A 385 1.08 -2.30 -13.77
CA GLN A 385 1.82 -2.46 -15.02
C GLN A 385 2.11 -3.93 -15.38
N SER A 386 1.74 -4.88 -14.54
CA SER A 386 2.05 -6.31 -14.69
C SER A 386 1.16 -7.05 -15.69
N PHE A 387 0.33 -6.37 -16.47
CA PHE A 387 -0.59 -7.01 -17.41
C PHE A 387 0.09 -7.73 -18.58
N GLN A 388 -0.52 -8.85 -19.02
CA GLN A 388 0.00 -9.80 -20.00
C GLN A 388 -1.05 -10.08 -21.09
N PRO A 389 -0.63 -10.52 -22.30
CA PRO A 389 -1.55 -10.90 -23.37
C PRO A 389 -2.49 -12.04 -22.94
N GLY A 390 -3.78 -11.89 -23.20
CA GLY A 390 -4.77 -12.95 -22.97
C GLY A 390 -5.01 -13.35 -21.51
N ALA A 391 -4.37 -12.68 -20.55
CA ALA A 391 -4.59 -12.89 -19.13
C ALA A 391 -5.75 -12.03 -18.62
N GLN A 392 -6.39 -12.47 -17.53
CA GLN A 392 -7.21 -11.58 -16.72
C GLN A 392 -6.27 -10.68 -15.93
N ASN A 393 -6.16 -9.44 -16.36
CA ASN A 393 -5.24 -8.49 -15.77
C ASN A 393 -5.86 -7.83 -14.54
N LYS A 394 -5.03 -7.59 -13.54
CA LYS A 394 -5.41 -6.76 -12.38
C LYS A 394 -5.76 -5.37 -12.87
N ARG A 395 -6.95 -4.90 -12.53
CA ARG A 395 -7.45 -3.64 -13.01
C ARG A 395 -8.58 -3.11 -12.15
N VAL A 396 -8.58 -1.79 -12.01
CA VAL A 396 -9.70 -1.01 -11.50
C VAL A 396 -10.03 0.13 -12.45
N ASP A 397 -11.20 0.73 -12.33
CA ASP A 397 -11.59 1.90 -13.11
C ASP A 397 -11.06 3.20 -12.52
N VAL A 398 -10.97 3.25 -11.18
CA VAL A 398 -10.60 4.42 -10.40
C VAL A 398 -9.41 4.11 -9.52
N ARG A 399 -8.40 4.97 -9.53
CA ARG A 399 -7.37 5.03 -8.49
C ARG A 399 -7.62 6.22 -7.61
N TYR A 400 -7.38 6.12 -6.30
CA TYR A 400 -7.49 7.27 -5.43
C TYR A 400 -6.37 7.36 -4.39
N ILE A 401 -6.07 8.59 -3.99
CA ILE A 401 -5.15 8.93 -2.91
C ILE A 401 -5.66 10.10 -2.11
N TYR A 402 -5.04 10.30 -0.94
CA TYR A 402 -5.27 11.49 -0.12
C TYR A 402 -4.42 12.68 -0.59
N LEU A 403 -5.04 13.85 -0.59
CA LEU A 403 -4.38 15.14 -0.59
C LEU A 403 -4.69 15.79 0.77
N ASN A 404 -3.83 15.58 1.74
CA ASN A 404 -4.02 15.94 3.14
C ASN A 404 -2.75 16.59 3.73
N GLY A 405 -2.71 16.78 5.04
CA GLY A 405 -1.59 17.38 5.77
C GLY A 405 -1.70 18.90 5.91
N GLY A 406 -2.90 19.43 5.64
CA GLY A 406 -3.22 20.84 5.80
C GLY A 406 -2.52 21.78 4.81
N PRO A 407 -2.79 23.09 4.92
CA PRO A 407 -2.32 24.05 3.93
C PRO A 407 -0.88 24.56 4.12
N TYR A 408 -0.13 24.08 5.12
CA TYR A 408 1.21 24.58 5.41
C TYR A 408 2.33 23.59 5.15
N ILE A 409 2.10 22.29 5.45
CA ILE A 409 3.08 21.23 5.35
C ILE A 409 2.52 19.99 4.63
N GLY A 410 1.38 20.17 3.96
CA GLY A 410 0.61 19.10 3.37
C GLY A 410 1.11 18.64 2.00
N TRP A 411 0.20 17.98 1.31
CA TRP A 411 0.41 17.28 0.04
C TRP A 411 1.10 18.12 -1.06
N ASP A 412 0.93 19.42 -1.05
CA ASP A 412 1.52 20.35 -2.02
C ASP A 412 3.02 20.56 -1.80
N THR A 413 3.53 20.17 -0.63
CA THR A 413 4.97 20.25 -0.28
C THR A 413 5.71 18.92 -0.36
N TRP A 414 5.03 17.80 -0.64
CA TRP A 414 5.60 16.44 -0.62
C TRP A 414 6.31 16.04 -1.92
N GLY A 415 6.91 16.96 -2.61
CA GLY A 415 7.64 16.72 -3.84
C GLY A 415 8.77 17.71 -4.04
N ASN A 416 9.43 17.65 -5.19
CA ASN A 416 10.45 18.60 -5.55
C ASN A 416 9.89 19.97 -5.95
N ASN A 417 8.64 19.98 -6.46
CA ASN A 417 7.90 21.18 -6.83
C ASN A 417 6.52 21.18 -6.17
N PRO A 418 5.94 22.36 -5.90
CA PRO A 418 4.61 22.46 -5.33
C PRO A 418 3.57 21.69 -6.15
N GLY A 419 2.90 20.74 -5.48
CA GLY A 419 1.84 19.95 -6.09
C GLY A 419 2.28 18.74 -6.92
N ASP A 420 3.57 18.37 -6.91
CA ASP A 420 4.09 17.18 -7.63
C ASP A 420 3.28 15.91 -7.32
N ARG A 421 2.78 15.77 -6.09
CA ARG A 421 1.93 14.64 -5.70
C ARG A 421 0.69 14.52 -6.60
N ALA A 422 -0.07 15.59 -6.74
CA ALA A 422 -1.28 15.60 -7.57
C ALA A 422 -0.94 15.49 -9.07
N THR A 423 0.09 16.21 -9.52
CA THR A 423 0.57 16.18 -10.90
C THR A 423 0.94 14.78 -11.34
N ASN A 424 1.80 14.11 -10.59
CA ASN A 424 2.28 12.77 -10.92
C ASN A 424 1.15 11.75 -10.83
N TYR A 425 0.27 11.88 -9.86
CA TYR A 425 -0.85 10.97 -9.68
C TYR A 425 -1.83 11.01 -10.87
N ILE A 426 -2.17 12.20 -11.37
CA ILE A 426 -3.01 12.34 -12.58
C ILE A 426 -2.31 11.69 -13.78
N ARG A 427 -1.04 12.01 -14.02
CA ARG A 427 -0.26 11.46 -15.14
C ARG A 427 -0.20 9.93 -15.08
N ASN A 428 0.16 9.36 -13.92
CA ASN A 428 0.27 7.92 -13.75
C ASN A 428 -1.09 7.21 -13.86
N SER A 429 -2.16 7.79 -13.31
CA SER A 429 -3.49 7.22 -13.44
C SER A 429 -3.95 7.19 -14.91
N HIS A 430 -3.77 8.26 -15.64
CA HIS A 430 -4.08 8.29 -17.09
C HIS A 430 -3.20 7.33 -17.89
N MET A 431 -1.91 7.24 -17.57
CA MET A 431 -0.99 6.28 -18.18
C MET A 431 -1.46 4.83 -17.96
N LEU A 432 -2.00 4.53 -16.79
CA LEU A 432 -2.56 3.22 -16.46
C LEU A 432 -3.97 2.99 -17.05
N GLY A 433 -4.56 3.99 -17.69
CA GLY A 433 -5.93 3.93 -18.22
C GLY A 433 -6.99 3.93 -17.12
N MET A 434 -6.74 4.61 -16.02
CA MET A 434 -7.61 4.72 -14.85
C MET A 434 -7.99 6.17 -14.59
N ILE A 435 -9.09 6.38 -13.87
CA ILE A 435 -9.57 7.71 -13.47
C ILE A 435 -8.93 8.08 -12.13
N PRO A 436 -8.23 9.22 -12.03
CA PRO A 436 -7.69 9.68 -10.76
C PRO A 436 -8.77 10.28 -9.88
N TYR A 437 -8.80 9.90 -8.61
CA TYR A 437 -9.60 10.52 -7.56
C TYR A 437 -8.72 11.00 -6.42
N PHE A 438 -9.11 12.14 -5.82
CA PHE A 438 -8.48 12.70 -4.65
C PHE A 438 -9.45 12.71 -3.47
N VAL A 439 -8.98 12.29 -2.30
CA VAL A 439 -9.62 12.59 -1.04
C VAL A 439 -8.97 13.88 -0.53
N TYR A 440 -9.66 15.00 -0.71
CA TYR A 440 -9.20 16.32 -0.29
C TYR A 440 -9.57 16.52 1.17
N TYR A 441 -8.59 16.40 2.07
CA TYR A 441 -8.76 16.25 3.50
C TYR A 441 -7.81 17.18 4.24
N ASN A 442 -8.17 18.45 4.39
CA ASN A 442 -7.27 19.49 4.87
C ASN A 442 -7.86 20.35 5.99
N ILE A 443 -9.17 20.30 6.25
CA ILE A 443 -9.76 20.95 7.42
C ILE A 443 -9.46 20.16 8.70
N PRO A 444 -9.65 18.83 8.77
CA PRO A 444 -9.32 18.02 9.95
C PRO A 444 -7.82 17.75 10.18
N ASP A 445 -6.93 18.54 9.60
CA ASP A 445 -5.49 18.34 9.72
C ASP A 445 -4.98 18.53 11.17
N GLY A 446 -4.00 17.69 11.56
CA GLY A 446 -3.35 17.76 12.88
C GLY A 446 -4.17 17.15 14.03
N GLY A 447 -5.34 16.56 13.74
CA GLY A 447 -6.14 15.81 14.69
C GLY A 447 -7.62 15.80 14.32
N GLU A 448 -8.13 14.63 14.04
CA GLU A 448 -9.53 14.38 13.67
C GLU A 448 -10.45 14.64 14.86
N SER A 449 -10.96 15.85 14.97
CA SER A 449 -11.85 16.23 16.07
C SER A 449 -12.62 17.51 15.80
N TYR A 450 -13.78 17.62 16.44
CA TYR A 450 -14.57 18.87 16.46
C TYR A 450 -13.75 20.11 16.87
N THR A 451 -12.84 19.96 17.86
CA THR A 451 -12.02 21.07 18.35
C THR A 451 -11.04 21.56 17.29
N THR A 452 -10.38 20.61 16.61
CA THR A 452 -9.45 20.92 15.51
C THR A 452 -10.18 21.62 14.38
N ASP A 453 -11.26 21.05 13.88
CA ASP A 453 -12.06 21.63 12.79
C ASP A 453 -12.55 23.04 13.12
N SER A 454 -13.11 23.22 14.32
CA SER A 454 -13.60 24.50 14.79
C SER A 454 -12.50 25.55 14.87
N SER A 455 -11.29 25.16 15.28
CA SER A 455 -10.15 26.08 15.35
C SER A 455 -9.67 26.50 13.97
N HIS A 456 -9.60 25.55 13.03
CA HIS A 456 -9.15 25.81 11.67
C HIS A 456 -10.11 26.72 10.90
N ILE A 457 -11.40 26.41 10.94
CA ILE A 457 -12.39 27.25 10.25
C ILE A 457 -12.57 28.65 10.87
N ALA A 458 -12.14 28.83 12.13
CA ALA A 458 -12.14 30.13 12.79
C ALA A 458 -10.86 30.94 12.52
N ASP A 459 -9.81 30.36 12.00
CA ASP A 459 -8.54 31.03 11.69
C ASP A 459 -8.55 31.58 10.25
N PRO A 460 -8.56 32.93 10.06
CA PRO A 460 -8.57 33.53 8.72
C PRO A 460 -7.28 33.21 7.92
N ALA A 461 -6.13 33.02 8.57
CA ALA A 461 -4.89 32.72 7.88
C ALA A 461 -4.90 31.28 7.38
N TYR A 462 -5.36 30.33 8.21
CA TYR A 462 -5.53 28.93 7.82
C TYR A 462 -6.48 28.80 6.62
N MET A 463 -7.64 29.42 6.69
CA MET A 463 -8.63 29.35 5.62
C MET A 463 -8.17 30.06 4.33
N ALA A 464 -7.39 31.14 4.40
CA ALA A 464 -6.81 31.75 3.22
C ALA A 464 -5.78 30.83 2.54
N ALA A 465 -4.94 30.16 3.32
CA ALA A 465 -4.01 29.16 2.83
C ALA A 465 -4.75 27.94 2.25
N TYR A 466 -5.80 27.45 2.91
CA TYR A 466 -6.69 26.39 2.41
C TYR A 466 -7.25 26.69 1.02
N PHE A 467 -7.82 27.87 0.80
CA PHE A 467 -8.35 28.25 -0.51
C PHE A 467 -7.25 28.39 -1.56
N THR A 468 -6.06 28.87 -1.18
CA THR A 468 -4.91 28.94 -2.07
C THR A 468 -4.48 27.52 -2.50
N GLN A 469 -4.40 26.57 -1.57
CA GLN A 469 -4.07 25.18 -1.84
C GLN A 469 -5.16 24.50 -2.70
N LEU A 470 -6.44 24.75 -2.41
CA LEU A 470 -7.55 24.28 -3.25
C LEU A 470 -7.42 24.80 -4.69
N LYS A 471 -7.09 26.09 -4.86
CA LYS A 471 -6.85 26.66 -6.19
C LYS A 471 -5.68 26.01 -6.90
N LEU A 472 -4.61 25.64 -6.17
CA LEU A 472 -3.45 24.95 -6.73
C LEU A 472 -3.86 23.61 -7.35
N VAL A 473 -4.58 22.74 -6.63
CA VAL A 473 -5.01 21.43 -7.19
C VAL A 473 -5.92 21.61 -8.39
N LEU A 474 -6.81 22.60 -8.39
CA LEU A 474 -7.69 22.89 -9.55
C LEU A 474 -6.88 23.34 -10.79
N ASN A 475 -5.83 24.14 -10.58
CA ASN A 475 -4.92 24.52 -11.67
C ASN A 475 -4.15 23.33 -12.22
N ILE A 476 -3.67 22.44 -11.34
CA ILE A 476 -2.99 21.20 -11.74
C ILE A 476 -3.94 20.32 -12.56
N ILE A 477 -5.19 20.14 -12.12
CA ILE A 477 -6.19 19.37 -12.87
C ILE A 477 -6.45 19.98 -14.25
N ASN A 478 -6.58 21.30 -14.35
CA ASN A 478 -6.75 21.98 -15.63
C ASN A 478 -5.56 21.79 -16.58
N GLN A 479 -4.36 21.71 -16.03
CA GLN A 479 -3.13 21.51 -16.81
C GLN A 479 -2.96 20.06 -17.25
N GLU A 480 -3.14 19.11 -16.33
CA GLU A 480 -2.80 17.71 -16.55
C GLU A 480 -3.99 16.88 -17.11
N SER A 481 -5.22 17.35 -16.93
CA SER A 481 -6.45 16.66 -17.32
C SER A 481 -7.53 17.65 -17.80
N PRO A 482 -7.26 18.48 -18.81
CA PRO A 482 -8.15 19.57 -19.20
C PRO A 482 -9.51 19.09 -19.76
N ASP A 483 -9.56 17.88 -20.30
CA ASP A 483 -10.72 17.30 -20.97
C ASP A 483 -11.07 15.88 -20.50
N ASP A 484 -10.51 15.45 -19.35
CA ASP A 484 -10.84 14.15 -18.75
C ASP A 484 -11.34 14.32 -17.31
N THR A 485 -12.00 13.26 -16.82
CA THR A 485 -12.60 13.25 -15.48
C THR A 485 -11.52 13.07 -14.41
N VAL A 486 -11.53 13.95 -13.43
CA VAL A 486 -10.81 13.80 -12.16
C VAL A 486 -11.84 13.90 -11.04
N GLY A 487 -11.79 13.01 -10.06
CA GLY A 487 -12.71 13.01 -8.93
C GLY A 487 -12.14 13.66 -7.68
N MET A 488 -13.02 14.22 -6.83
CA MET A 488 -12.67 14.75 -5.51
C MET A 488 -13.74 14.39 -4.48
N VAL A 489 -13.36 13.62 -3.45
CA VAL A 489 -14.12 13.49 -2.20
C VAL A 489 -13.67 14.61 -1.26
N LEU A 490 -14.61 15.41 -0.79
CA LEU A 490 -14.29 16.61 -0.02
C LEU A 490 -14.43 16.38 1.48
N GLU A 491 -13.41 16.78 2.21
CA GLU A 491 -13.33 16.99 3.66
C GLU A 491 -14.06 15.90 4.46
N PRO A 492 -13.64 14.64 4.36
CA PRO A 492 -14.13 13.60 5.24
C PRO A 492 -14.17 14.06 6.70
N ASP A 493 -15.17 13.61 7.45
CA ASP A 493 -15.36 13.83 8.88
C ASP A 493 -15.71 15.26 9.32
N PHE A 494 -15.29 16.28 8.60
CA PHE A 494 -15.48 17.68 8.96
C PHE A 494 -16.92 18.02 9.36
N LEU A 495 -17.88 17.82 8.44
CA LEU A 495 -19.29 18.11 8.73
C LEU A 495 -19.89 17.13 9.74
N GLY A 496 -19.36 15.92 9.84
CA GLY A 496 -19.76 14.92 10.81
C GLY A 496 -19.45 15.36 12.24
N TYR A 497 -18.23 15.81 12.50
CA TYR A 497 -17.85 16.34 13.81
C TYR A 497 -18.66 17.58 14.21
N LEU A 498 -18.95 18.47 13.26
CA LEU A 498 -19.77 19.63 13.52
C LEU A 498 -21.23 19.25 13.80
N ALA A 499 -21.80 18.32 13.05
CA ALA A 499 -23.16 17.83 13.29
C ALA A 499 -23.32 17.21 14.68
N GLN A 500 -22.36 16.37 15.05
CA GLN A 500 -22.41 15.63 16.32
C GLN A 500 -22.19 16.52 17.54
N ASN A 501 -21.30 17.51 17.46
CA ASN A 501 -20.76 18.17 18.65
C ASN A 501 -21.19 19.64 18.82
N SER A 502 -21.57 20.35 17.74
CA SER A 502 -21.87 21.77 17.86
C SER A 502 -23.23 22.10 18.46
N GLY A 503 -24.21 21.20 18.33
CA GLY A 503 -25.59 21.44 18.68
C GLY A 503 -26.27 22.52 17.82
N LEU A 504 -25.65 23.00 16.75
CA LEU A 504 -26.10 24.08 15.89
C LEU A 504 -26.24 23.62 14.42
N PRO A 505 -27.17 24.20 13.66
CA PRO A 505 -27.17 24.03 12.21
C PRO A 505 -25.96 24.73 11.58
N ALA A 506 -25.41 24.18 10.50
CA ALA A 506 -24.23 24.69 9.80
C ALA A 506 -24.31 26.19 9.44
N SER A 507 -25.52 26.71 9.22
CA SER A 507 -25.77 28.14 8.97
C SER A 507 -25.60 29.07 10.20
N LYS A 508 -25.39 28.50 11.38
CA LYS A 508 -25.16 29.22 12.65
C LYS A 508 -23.78 28.98 13.25
N ILE A 509 -22.99 28.08 12.70
CA ILE A 509 -21.61 27.87 13.11
C ILE A 509 -20.74 28.88 12.34
N ALA A 510 -19.97 29.70 13.06
CA ALA A 510 -19.09 30.69 12.44
C ALA A 510 -17.92 30.01 11.71
N ALA A 511 -17.56 30.54 10.54
CA ALA A 511 -16.40 30.11 9.77
C ALA A 511 -15.85 31.31 8.96
N MET A 512 -14.53 31.34 8.75
CA MET A 512 -13.86 32.42 8.01
C MET A 512 -14.00 32.23 6.48
N THR A 513 -15.25 32.20 5.99
CA THR A 513 -15.57 32.03 4.57
C THR A 513 -15.00 33.16 3.70
N HIS A 514 -14.97 34.39 4.22
CA HIS A 514 -14.42 35.52 3.49
C HIS A 514 -12.91 35.36 3.18
N ALA A 515 -12.23 34.43 3.79
CA ALA A 515 -10.85 34.06 3.46
C ALA A 515 -10.69 33.65 1.99
N ALA A 516 -11.73 33.10 1.35
CA ALA A 516 -11.76 32.85 -0.09
C ALA A 516 -11.51 34.13 -0.94
N TYR A 517 -11.91 35.28 -0.45
CA TYR A 517 -11.71 36.57 -1.13
C TYR A 517 -10.38 37.22 -0.73
N THR A 518 -10.00 37.14 0.54
CA THR A 518 -8.72 37.73 1.01
C THR A 518 -7.50 36.94 0.46
N SER A 519 -7.64 35.66 0.16
CA SER A 519 -6.64 34.86 -0.59
C SER A 519 -6.55 35.23 -2.07
N GLY A 520 -7.52 36.01 -2.61
CA GLY A 520 -7.59 36.32 -4.04
C GLY A 520 -8.13 35.17 -4.92
N VAL A 521 -8.60 34.08 -4.34
CA VAL A 521 -9.18 32.94 -5.09
C VAL A 521 -10.57 33.29 -5.62
N LEU A 522 -11.36 34.02 -4.82
CA LEU A 522 -12.58 34.66 -5.24
C LEU A 522 -12.40 36.18 -5.22
N THR A 523 -13.20 36.90 -6.01
CA THR A 523 -13.12 38.35 -6.16
C THR A 523 -14.39 39.00 -5.58
N ALA A 524 -14.23 39.78 -4.52
CA ALA A 524 -15.34 40.49 -3.89
C ALA A 524 -16.03 41.43 -4.91
N GLY A 525 -17.38 41.46 -4.92
CA GLY A 525 -18.17 42.21 -5.84
C GLY A 525 -18.31 41.65 -7.26
N VAL A 526 -17.57 40.59 -7.58
CA VAL A 526 -17.65 39.83 -8.86
C VAL A 526 -18.24 38.46 -8.61
N ASP A 527 -17.66 37.70 -7.67
CA ASP A 527 -18.15 36.39 -7.26
C ASP A 527 -19.30 36.54 -6.23
N PRO A 528 -20.18 35.51 -6.11
CA PRO A 528 -21.25 35.53 -5.12
C PRO A 528 -20.71 35.77 -3.71
N ALA A 529 -21.42 36.51 -2.90
CA ALA A 529 -21.09 36.72 -1.49
C ALA A 529 -21.59 35.52 -0.66
N PHE A 530 -20.68 34.86 0.04
CA PHE A 530 -20.99 33.75 0.95
C PHE A 530 -20.86 34.22 2.40
N PRO A 531 -21.83 33.89 3.30
CA PRO A 531 -21.75 34.28 4.69
C PRO A 531 -20.61 33.61 5.44
N ASP A 532 -20.10 34.26 6.49
CA ASP A 532 -19.07 33.69 7.37
C ASP A 532 -19.66 32.65 8.32
N THR A 533 -20.14 31.57 7.73
CA THR A 533 -20.69 30.37 8.40
C THR A 533 -20.21 29.12 7.71
N VAL A 534 -20.32 27.98 8.39
CA VAL A 534 -20.00 26.66 7.80
C VAL A 534 -20.82 26.44 6.52
N ALA A 535 -22.09 26.78 6.50
CA ALA A 535 -22.88 26.64 5.28
C ALA A 535 -22.38 27.56 4.14
N GLY A 536 -21.93 28.76 4.47
CA GLY A 536 -21.30 29.64 3.48
C GLY A 536 -19.95 29.12 3.01
N LEU A 537 -19.15 28.53 3.92
CA LEU A 537 -17.86 27.91 3.60
C LEU A 537 -18.03 26.73 2.63
N VAL A 538 -18.95 25.81 2.89
CA VAL A 538 -19.26 24.67 1.99
C VAL A 538 -19.67 25.21 0.59
N GLN A 539 -20.52 26.20 0.53
CA GLN A 539 -20.93 26.80 -0.75
C GLN A 539 -19.79 27.50 -1.48
N ALA A 540 -18.89 28.17 -0.75
CA ALA A 540 -17.72 28.85 -1.33
C ALA A 540 -16.72 27.82 -1.88
N ILE A 541 -16.50 26.71 -1.19
CA ILE A 541 -15.66 25.59 -1.67
C ILE A 541 -16.24 25.03 -2.98
N ASN A 542 -17.52 24.64 -2.98
CA ASN A 542 -18.19 24.12 -4.17
C ASN A 542 -18.13 25.10 -5.35
N TYR A 543 -18.41 26.38 -5.09
CA TYR A 543 -18.34 27.42 -6.11
C TYR A 543 -16.91 27.60 -6.65
N THR A 544 -15.92 27.59 -5.78
CA THR A 544 -14.50 27.66 -6.18
C THR A 544 -14.11 26.55 -7.13
N ILE A 545 -14.54 25.32 -6.83
CA ILE A 545 -14.27 24.15 -7.71
C ILE A 545 -14.99 24.35 -9.05
N SER A 546 -16.29 24.59 -9.04
CA SER A 546 -17.09 24.69 -10.27
C SER A 546 -16.68 25.83 -11.17
N LYS A 547 -16.30 26.97 -10.58
CA LYS A 547 -15.80 28.15 -11.30
C LYS A 547 -14.47 27.88 -12.00
N ASN A 548 -13.55 27.22 -11.30
CA ASN A 548 -12.17 27.12 -11.74
C ASN A 548 -11.85 25.82 -12.48
N CYS A 549 -12.65 24.76 -12.28
CA CYS A 549 -12.41 23.45 -12.88
C CYS A 549 -13.73 22.66 -13.03
N PRO A 550 -14.63 23.05 -13.96
CA PRO A 550 -15.99 22.52 -14.06
C PRO A 550 -16.04 21.03 -14.45
N GLN A 551 -14.95 20.46 -15.00
CA GLN A 551 -14.82 19.04 -15.33
C GLN A 551 -14.59 18.16 -14.10
N VAL A 552 -14.25 18.71 -12.95
CA VAL A 552 -14.07 17.93 -11.71
C VAL A 552 -15.38 17.29 -11.29
N ASN A 553 -15.31 15.98 -11.04
CA ASN A 553 -16.38 15.21 -10.44
C ASN A 553 -16.20 15.21 -8.93
N PHE A 554 -16.80 16.16 -8.22
CA PHE A 554 -16.64 16.31 -6.77
C PHE A 554 -17.93 16.05 -5.99
N GLY A 555 -17.74 15.63 -4.75
CA GLY A 555 -18.82 15.41 -3.80
C GLY A 555 -18.30 15.41 -2.36
N TRP A 556 -19.24 15.49 -1.42
CA TRP A 556 -18.94 15.54 0.01
C TRP A 556 -19.14 14.16 0.66
N GLN A 557 -18.26 13.86 1.61
CA GLN A 557 -18.48 12.69 2.45
C GLN A 557 -19.54 12.97 3.51
N MET A 558 -20.34 11.95 3.81
CA MET A 558 -21.29 11.87 4.91
C MET A 558 -20.91 10.70 5.82
N ASN A 559 -21.05 10.87 7.12
CA ASN A 559 -20.61 9.90 8.11
C ASN A 559 -21.80 9.18 8.75
N LEU A 560 -21.71 7.87 8.89
CA LEU A 560 -22.72 7.04 9.58
C LEU A 560 -22.95 7.46 11.03
N TRP A 561 -21.90 7.94 11.68
CA TRP A 561 -21.88 8.30 13.09
C TRP A 561 -22.30 9.77 13.35
N ALA A 562 -22.53 10.58 12.33
CA ALA A 562 -22.80 12.01 12.43
C ALA A 562 -24.24 12.33 12.89
N SER A 563 -24.68 11.75 14.01
CA SER A 563 -26.01 12.05 14.56
C SER A 563 -26.10 13.49 15.08
N PRO A 564 -27.02 14.32 14.57
CA PRO A 564 -27.20 15.66 15.12
C PRO A 564 -27.71 15.60 16.56
N ALA A 565 -27.03 16.33 17.44
CA ALA A 565 -27.39 16.62 18.84
C ALA A 565 -28.25 15.61 19.59
N GLY A 566 -27.62 14.73 20.32
CA GLY A 566 -28.29 13.85 21.28
C GLY A 566 -28.04 12.36 21.09
N GLY A 567 -27.26 11.98 20.09
CA GLY A 567 -26.94 10.58 19.80
C GLY A 567 -28.13 9.79 19.24
N TRP A 568 -27.93 8.51 19.04
CA TRP A 568 -28.94 7.59 18.51
C TRP A 568 -30.09 7.43 19.48
N THR A 569 -31.31 7.60 18.99
CA THR A 569 -32.52 7.56 19.84
C THR A 569 -32.92 6.14 20.30
N THR A 570 -32.35 5.12 19.68
CA THR A 570 -32.59 3.70 20.04
C THR A 570 -31.31 2.90 19.94
N PRO A 571 -30.36 3.07 20.84
CA PRO A 571 -29.12 2.32 20.77
C PRO A 571 -29.34 0.84 21.11
N VAL A 572 -28.74 -0.03 20.33
CA VAL A 572 -28.24 -1.28 20.89
C VAL A 572 -27.01 -0.84 21.70
N PRO A 573 -26.98 -1.04 23.01
CA PRO A 573 -25.89 -0.54 23.84
C PRO A 573 -24.53 -0.98 23.29
N GLY A 574 -23.64 0.01 23.08
CA GLY A 574 -22.28 -0.21 22.59
C GLY A 574 -22.13 -0.52 21.10
N LYS A 575 -23.23 -0.74 20.38
CA LYS A 575 -23.24 -1.25 19.00
C LYS A 575 -23.72 -0.22 18.02
N GLY A 576 -23.54 0.72 17.63
CA GLY A 576 -23.93 1.75 16.66
C GLY A 576 -25.18 1.46 15.78
N LEU A 577 -25.38 2.35 14.83
CA LEU A 577 -26.59 2.41 13.99
C LEU A 577 -26.83 1.12 13.18
N MET A 578 -25.79 0.50 12.68
CA MET A 578 -25.92 -0.67 11.81
C MET A 578 -26.50 -1.90 12.54
N HIS A 579 -26.46 -1.93 13.85
CA HIS A 579 -26.94 -3.03 14.69
C HIS A 579 -28.40 -2.88 15.14
N LEU A 580 -29.14 -1.86 14.72
CA LEU A 580 -30.54 -1.64 15.13
C LEU A 580 -31.48 -2.79 14.75
N THR A 581 -31.13 -3.57 13.74
CA THR A 581 -31.90 -4.76 13.34
C THR A 581 -31.78 -5.92 14.33
N GLU A 582 -30.73 -6.01 15.10
CA GLU A 582 -30.54 -7.06 16.11
C GLU A 582 -31.65 -7.02 17.19
N ALA A 583 -31.91 -5.83 17.72
CA ALA A 583 -32.91 -5.66 18.76
C ALA A 583 -34.34 -5.46 18.24
N ASN A 584 -34.52 -5.00 16.99
CA ASN A 584 -35.81 -4.57 16.45
C ASN A 584 -36.35 -5.47 15.33
N GLY A 585 -35.55 -6.43 14.86
CA GLY A 585 -35.83 -7.18 13.62
C GLY A 585 -35.59 -6.35 12.36
N ILE A 586 -35.55 -7.03 11.21
CA ILE A 586 -35.12 -6.42 9.93
C ILE A 586 -36.01 -5.23 9.54
N ALA A 587 -37.30 -5.40 9.50
CA ALA A 587 -38.20 -4.37 8.99
C ALA A 587 -38.17 -3.10 9.86
N LYS A 588 -38.31 -3.25 11.17
CA LYS A 588 -38.31 -2.12 12.10
C LYS A 588 -36.92 -1.47 12.24
N GLY A 589 -35.88 -2.30 12.32
CA GLY A 589 -34.50 -1.82 12.41
C GLY A 589 -34.12 -0.98 11.19
N ARG A 590 -34.39 -1.45 9.97
CA ARG A 590 -34.12 -0.70 8.73
C ARG A 590 -34.98 0.57 8.61
N GLN A 591 -36.21 0.57 9.12
CA GLN A 591 -37.02 1.78 9.20
C GLN A 591 -36.35 2.83 10.11
N LEU A 592 -35.82 2.42 11.26
CA LEU A 592 -35.10 3.30 12.18
C LEU A 592 -33.80 3.82 11.55
N ILE A 593 -33.02 2.95 10.90
CA ILE A 593 -31.79 3.32 10.19
C ILE A 593 -32.10 4.37 9.10
N ALA A 594 -33.14 4.17 8.31
CA ALA A 594 -33.55 5.14 7.30
C ALA A 594 -33.96 6.50 7.91
N GLY A 595 -34.62 6.49 9.07
CA GLY A 595 -34.99 7.70 9.79
C GLY A 595 -33.76 8.50 10.27
N GLU A 596 -32.80 7.83 10.89
CA GLU A 596 -31.54 8.45 11.35
C GLU A 596 -30.68 8.90 10.16
N ALA A 597 -30.59 8.07 9.12
CA ALA A 597 -29.91 8.46 7.87
C ALA A 597 -30.49 9.74 7.27
N ALA A 598 -31.82 9.86 7.22
CA ALA A 598 -32.48 11.05 6.72
C ALA A 598 -32.16 12.30 7.60
N ALA A 599 -32.08 12.16 8.91
CA ALA A 599 -31.71 13.24 9.82
C ALA A 599 -30.28 13.72 9.56
N ILE A 600 -29.34 12.79 9.43
CA ILE A 600 -27.94 13.09 9.09
C ILE A 600 -27.87 13.78 7.73
N VAL A 601 -28.40 13.17 6.69
CA VAL A 601 -28.34 13.68 5.32
C VAL A 601 -28.92 15.09 5.23
N ASN A 602 -30.04 15.36 5.91
CA ASN A 602 -30.64 16.68 5.94
C ASN A 602 -29.75 17.76 6.57
N TYR A 603 -28.92 17.39 7.56
CA TYR A 603 -27.92 18.33 8.09
C TYR A 603 -26.91 18.74 7.02
N TYR A 604 -26.36 17.76 6.28
CA TYR A 604 -25.40 18.01 5.19
C TYR A 604 -26.05 18.80 4.04
N VAL A 605 -27.28 18.48 3.67
CA VAL A 605 -28.02 19.23 2.65
C VAL A 605 -28.23 20.69 3.08
N ALA A 606 -28.59 20.91 4.35
CA ALA A 606 -28.74 22.26 4.91
C ALA A 606 -27.38 22.99 5.02
N ALA A 607 -26.26 22.28 5.14
CA ALA A 607 -24.92 22.86 5.05
C ALA A 607 -24.55 23.30 3.62
N GLY A 608 -25.30 22.88 2.59
CA GLY A 608 -25.09 23.34 1.21
C GLY A 608 -24.25 22.39 0.36
N VAL A 609 -24.05 21.13 0.78
CA VAL A 609 -23.21 20.16 0.04
C VAL A 609 -23.68 19.87 -1.40
N LEU A 610 -24.96 20.12 -1.71
CA LEU A 610 -25.53 19.91 -3.04
C LEU A 610 -25.41 21.13 -3.95
N THR A 611 -24.94 22.29 -3.44
CA THR A 611 -24.88 23.54 -4.19
C THR A 611 -23.74 23.56 -5.19
N ASN A 612 -23.84 24.48 -6.16
CA ASN A 612 -22.74 24.83 -7.06
C ASN A 612 -22.07 23.61 -7.75
N GLY A 613 -22.86 22.61 -8.19
CA GLY A 613 -22.40 21.60 -9.12
C GLY A 613 -21.77 20.34 -8.52
N ALA A 614 -21.99 20.04 -7.25
CA ALA A 614 -21.67 18.74 -6.69
C ALA A 614 -22.31 17.62 -7.52
N LYS A 615 -21.57 16.53 -7.76
CA LYS A 615 -21.97 15.45 -8.69
C LYS A 615 -22.35 14.15 -7.99
N PHE A 616 -21.90 13.96 -6.76
CA PHE A 616 -22.18 12.77 -5.95
C PHE A 616 -22.16 13.14 -4.46
N VAL A 617 -22.59 12.21 -3.65
CA VAL A 617 -22.30 12.15 -2.22
C VAL A 617 -21.51 10.88 -1.96
N SER A 618 -20.70 10.86 -0.92
CA SER A 618 -19.89 9.69 -0.61
C SER A 618 -20.02 9.28 0.86
N ILE A 619 -19.70 8.04 1.12
CA ILE A 619 -19.66 7.47 2.46
C ILE A 619 -18.56 6.43 2.50
N ASP A 620 -17.83 6.40 3.58
CA ASP A 620 -16.85 5.37 3.86
C ASP A 620 -17.45 4.17 4.63
N LYS A 621 -16.69 3.12 4.72
CA LYS A 621 -16.85 2.07 5.72
C LYS A 621 -15.44 1.75 6.23
N TYR A 622 -14.93 2.61 7.09
CA TYR A 622 -13.71 2.31 7.83
C TYR A 622 -13.92 1.05 8.68
N GLY A 623 -12.85 0.29 8.96
CA GLY A 623 -12.96 -1.01 9.61
C GLY A 623 -13.79 -1.06 10.90
N LEU A 624 -13.84 0.03 11.65
CA LEU A 624 -14.58 0.11 12.93
C LEU A 624 -15.76 1.06 12.91
N ASP A 625 -16.00 1.79 11.81
CA ASP A 625 -17.07 2.77 11.73
C ASP A 625 -18.46 2.15 11.84
N ALA A 626 -19.36 2.90 12.41
CA ALA A 626 -20.77 2.54 12.64
C ALA A 626 -20.99 1.34 13.54
N THR A 627 -19.99 0.90 14.24
CA THR A 627 -20.05 -0.29 15.10
C THR A 627 -20.19 0.07 16.59
N GLY A 628 -20.12 1.36 16.93
CA GLY A 628 -20.27 1.86 18.29
C GLY A 628 -19.01 1.70 19.16
N ALA A 629 -19.08 2.21 20.38
CA ALA A 629 -17.94 2.28 21.30
C ALA A 629 -17.36 0.91 21.69
N GLU A 630 -18.13 -0.16 21.56
CA GLU A 630 -17.68 -1.52 21.88
C GLU A 630 -17.06 -2.25 20.70
N ALA A 631 -17.02 -1.65 19.53
CA ALA A 631 -16.45 -2.26 18.35
C ALA A 631 -14.99 -2.66 18.51
N SER A 632 -14.23 -1.88 19.26
CA SER A 632 -12.84 -2.17 19.58
C SER A 632 -12.64 -3.11 20.76
N ALA A 633 -13.69 -3.34 21.54
CA ALA A 633 -13.65 -4.10 22.80
C ALA A 633 -14.23 -5.51 22.67
N GLN A 634 -14.26 -6.07 21.49
CA GLN A 634 -14.97 -7.31 21.18
C GLN A 634 -14.75 -8.42 22.17
N ASN A 635 -15.85 -8.85 22.75
CA ASN A 635 -15.89 -9.99 23.63
C ASN A 635 -16.41 -11.27 22.95
N ASP A 636 -16.97 -11.15 21.75
CA ASP A 636 -17.51 -12.26 20.98
C ASP A 636 -16.78 -12.39 19.63
N PRO A 637 -15.93 -13.40 19.46
CA PRO A 637 -15.22 -13.65 18.21
C PRO A 637 -16.17 -14.07 17.06
N ALA A 638 -17.40 -14.45 17.35
CA ALA A 638 -18.40 -14.76 16.32
C ALA A 638 -18.99 -13.49 15.71
N ASP A 639 -19.13 -12.46 16.53
CA ASP A 639 -19.74 -11.17 16.20
C ASP A 639 -18.66 -10.08 16.32
N SER A 640 -17.57 -10.23 15.62
CA SER A 640 -16.53 -9.21 15.50
C SER A 640 -17.14 -8.04 14.74
N TYR A 641 -17.41 -6.94 15.40
CA TYR A 641 -18.30 -5.87 14.92
C TYR A 641 -17.86 -5.21 13.60
N TRP A 642 -16.64 -5.35 13.16
CA TRP A 642 -16.20 -4.96 11.82
C TRP A 642 -16.49 -6.01 10.74
N PHE A 643 -16.75 -7.29 11.12
CA PHE A 643 -17.21 -8.30 10.21
C PHE A 643 -18.71 -8.21 10.03
N TRP A 644 -19.13 -7.70 8.92
CA TRP A 644 -20.55 -7.57 8.65
C TRP A 644 -21.06 -8.79 7.89
N ASN A 645 -22.15 -9.36 8.38
CA ASN A 645 -22.94 -10.34 7.67
C ASN A 645 -23.94 -9.66 6.72
N ASN A 646 -24.78 -10.44 6.05
CA ASN A 646 -25.76 -9.91 5.12
C ASN A 646 -26.73 -8.90 5.75
N ASP A 647 -27.12 -9.08 7.03
CA ASP A 647 -28.04 -8.16 7.70
C ASP A 647 -27.42 -6.75 7.84
N LEU A 648 -26.17 -6.69 8.28
CA LEU A 648 -25.44 -5.43 8.49
C LEU A 648 -25.10 -4.73 7.18
N TRP A 649 -24.67 -5.47 6.17
CA TRP A 649 -24.47 -4.90 4.84
C TRP A 649 -25.78 -4.38 4.24
N GLY A 650 -26.89 -5.09 4.42
CA GLY A 650 -28.21 -4.61 4.02
C GLY A 650 -28.66 -3.36 4.79
N ASN A 651 -28.25 -3.22 6.06
CA ASN A 651 -28.46 -2.03 6.87
C ASN A 651 -27.66 -0.84 6.33
N TYR A 652 -26.40 -1.08 5.98
CA TYR A 652 -25.55 -0.08 5.34
C TYR A 652 -26.12 0.38 3.99
N LEU A 653 -26.56 -0.56 3.15
CA LEU A 653 -27.22 -0.21 1.89
C LEU A 653 -28.57 0.51 2.09
N THR A 654 -29.25 0.30 3.21
CA THR A 654 -30.44 1.09 3.60
C THR A 654 -30.07 2.53 3.88
N PHE A 655 -28.97 2.78 4.60
CA PHE A 655 -28.45 4.11 4.83
C PHE A 655 -28.07 4.78 3.49
N VAL A 656 -27.30 4.09 2.66
CA VAL A 656 -26.85 4.54 1.34
C VAL A 656 -28.02 4.90 0.43
N ASN A 657 -29.04 4.06 0.38
CA ASN A 657 -30.26 4.34 -0.39
C ASN A 657 -30.97 5.61 0.12
N THR A 658 -30.97 5.83 1.42
CA THR A 658 -31.54 7.07 2.02
C THR A 658 -30.72 8.30 1.62
N MET A 659 -29.40 8.19 1.59
CA MET A 659 -28.53 9.27 1.04
C MET A 659 -28.91 9.59 -0.41
N HIS A 660 -28.98 8.56 -1.26
CA HIS A 660 -29.33 8.69 -2.67
C HIS A 660 -30.70 9.35 -2.86
N THR A 661 -31.72 8.82 -2.20
CA THR A 661 -33.10 9.30 -2.37
C THR A 661 -33.34 10.69 -1.80
N THR A 662 -32.64 11.06 -0.72
CA THR A 662 -32.77 12.39 -0.09
C THR A 662 -32.01 13.47 -0.88
N THR A 663 -30.82 13.13 -1.41
CA THR A 663 -30.00 14.11 -2.15
C THR A 663 -30.32 14.16 -3.65
N GLY A 664 -30.88 13.10 -4.21
CA GLY A 664 -31.04 12.93 -5.65
C GLY A 664 -29.72 12.70 -6.40
N LEU A 665 -28.58 12.58 -5.69
CA LEU A 665 -27.27 12.35 -6.27
C LEU A 665 -26.85 10.87 -6.16
N PRO A 666 -26.00 10.37 -7.07
CA PRO A 666 -25.39 9.06 -6.93
C PRO A 666 -24.45 9.02 -5.72
N VAL A 667 -24.20 7.81 -5.23
CA VAL A 667 -23.35 7.58 -4.06
C VAL A 667 -22.05 6.88 -4.49
N ILE A 668 -20.93 7.33 -3.94
CA ILE A 668 -19.63 6.64 -4.00
C ILE A 668 -19.34 6.05 -2.63
N LEU A 669 -19.15 4.73 -2.59
CA LEU A 669 -18.60 4.05 -1.42
C LEU A 669 -17.08 4.09 -1.54
N TRP A 670 -16.41 4.51 -0.49
CA TRP A 670 -14.96 4.58 -0.49
C TRP A 670 -14.38 4.10 0.84
N GLN A 671 -13.08 3.94 0.92
CA GLN A 671 -12.35 3.42 2.07
C GLN A 671 -12.92 2.06 2.55
N LEU A 672 -13.48 1.28 1.61
CA LEU A 672 -13.95 -0.06 1.95
C LEU A 672 -12.76 -0.94 2.28
N PRO A 673 -12.76 -1.66 3.42
CA PRO A 673 -11.66 -2.52 3.78
C PRO A 673 -11.37 -3.56 2.71
N VAL A 674 -10.10 -3.84 2.50
CA VAL A 674 -9.62 -5.00 1.76
C VAL A 674 -9.38 -6.15 2.73
N GLY A 675 -9.27 -7.36 2.22
CA GLY A 675 -9.05 -8.53 3.05
C GLY A 675 -9.99 -9.66 2.68
N HIS A 676 -10.01 -10.69 3.49
CA HIS A 676 -10.82 -11.89 3.27
C HIS A 676 -11.32 -12.45 4.60
N ILE A 677 -12.26 -13.35 4.53
CA ILE A 677 -12.75 -14.07 5.72
C ILE A 677 -11.90 -15.33 5.87
N ASN A 678 -11.09 -15.37 6.92
CA ASN A 678 -10.22 -16.53 7.21
C ASN A 678 -11.03 -17.72 7.75
N SER A 679 -10.54 -18.92 7.52
CA SER A 679 -11.11 -20.15 8.06
C SER A 679 -10.92 -20.29 9.58
N SER A 680 -9.91 -19.66 10.16
CA SER A 680 -9.68 -19.61 11.60
C SER A 680 -10.74 -18.74 12.27
N GLN A 681 -11.34 -19.23 13.34
CA GLN A 681 -12.58 -18.68 13.87
C GLN A 681 -12.47 -18.09 15.27
N ALA A 682 -11.71 -18.76 16.10
CA ALA A 682 -11.64 -18.45 17.53
C ALA A 682 -10.42 -17.61 17.89
N ALA A 683 -9.51 -17.41 16.94
CA ALA A 683 -8.25 -16.70 17.18
C ALA A 683 -7.91 -15.80 15.98
N ASP A 684 -7.21 -14.74 16.28
CA ASP A 684 -6.54 -13.92 15.30
C ASP A 684 -5.58 -14.78 14.46
N PRO A 685 -5.75 -14.86 13.13
CA PRO A 685 -4.92 -15.69 12.28
C PRO A 685 -3.47 -15.22 12.20
N TYR A 686 -3.15 -14.00 12.61
CA TYR A 686 -1.82 -13.39 12.50
C TYR A 686 -1.06 -13.40 13.82
N THR A 687 -1.72 -13.12 14.92
CA THR A 687 -1.08 -13.05 16.26
C THR A 687 -1.35 -14.27 17.13
N GLY A 688 -2.28 -15.15 16.73
CA GLY A 688 -2.74 -16.29 17.54
C GLY A 688 -3.63 -15.89 18.72
N GLY A 689 -3.97 -14.60 18.85
CA GLY A 689 -4.86 -14.08 19.86
C GLY A 689 -6.33 -14.20 19.49
N LEU A 690 -7.20 -13.80 20.41
CA LEU A 690 -8.63 -13.64 20.12
C LEU A 690 -8.86 -12.35 19.31
N PHE A 691 -9.97 -12.27 18.58
CA PHE A 691 -10.35 -11.10 17.80
C PHE A 691 -10.26 -9.76 18.55
N PRO A 692 -10.58 -9.65 19.83
CA PRO A 692 -10.41 -8.42 20.58
C PRO A 692 -8.98 -7.87 20.60
N THR A 693 -7.99 -8.69 20.31
CA THR A 693 -6.58 -8.31 20.30
C THR A 693 -6.05 -7.89 18.93
N LEU A 694 -6.90 -7.89 17.88
CA LEU A 694 -6.50 -7.44 16.55
C LEU A 694 -6.06 -5.97 16.59
N ILE A 695 -4.92 -5.69 15.99
CA ILE A 695 -4.43 -4.33 15.73
C ILE A 695 -4.84 -3.87 14.33
N ASP A 696 -4.66 -2.61 14.00
CA ASP A 696 -5.07 -2.07 12.69
C ASP A 696 -4.45 -2.79 11.50
N SER A 697 -3.17 -3.20 11.60
CA SER A 697 -2.50 -3.97 10.56
C SER A 697 -3.14 -5.34 10.30
N ASP A 698 -3.66 -5.96 11.35
CA ASP A 698 -4.29 -7.28 11.23
C ASP A 698 -5.69 -7.17 10.62
N ARG A 699 -6.42 -6.11 10.93
CA ARG A 699 -7.75 -5.81 10.35
C ARG A 699 -7.71 -5.62 8.83
N GLN A 700 -6.58 -5.21 8.29
CA GLN A 700 -6.37 -5.09 6.84
C GLN A 700 -6.50 -6.42 6.10
N LEU A 701 -6.37 -7.53 6.79
CA LEU A 701 -6.32 -8.86 6.23
C LEU A 701 -7.60 -9.66 6.51
N GLU A 702 -8.52 -9.11 7.30
CA GLU A 702 -9.80 -9.73 7.66
C GLU A 702 -10.94 -8.73 7.53
N ASP A 703 -11.76 -8.86 6.49
CA ASP A 703 -13.01 -8.13 6.32
C ASP A 703 -13.94 -8.85 5.34
N SER A 704 -15.23 -8.64 5.49
CA SER A 704 -16.26 -9.23 4.64
C SER A 704 -16.64 -8.39 3.42
N ALA A 705 -16.16 -7.15 3.32
CA ALA A 705 -16.53 -6.24 2.24
C ALA A 705 -16.20 -6.80 0.83
N PRO A 706 -14.99 -7.32 0.54
CA PRO A 706 -14.70 -7.85 -0.78
C PRO A 706 -15.61 -9.04 -1.13
N VAL A 707 -15.84 -9.92 -0.17
CA VAL A 707 -16.69 -11.11 -0.39
C VAL A 707 -18.14 -10.70 -0.63
N PHE A 708 -18.66 -9.73 0.11
CA PHE A 708 -20.02 -9.23 -0.07
C PHE A 708 -20.20 -8.56 -1.44
N PHE A 709 -19.34 -7.61 -1.80
CA PHE A 709 -19.50 -6.88 -3.05
C PHE A 709 -19.16 -7.71 -4.28
N LEU A 710 -18.03 -8.42 -4.28
CA LEU A 710 -17.53 -9.10 -5.47
C LEU A 710 -18.00 -10.56 -5.57
N GLY A 711 -18.34 -11.17 -4.45
CA GLY A 711 -18.70 -12.57 -4.33
C GLY A 711 -17.49 -13.49 -4.23
N ASP A 712 -17.54 -14.45 -3.30
CA ASP A 712 -16.52 -15.49 -3.16
C ASP A 712 -17.07 -16.67 -2.34
N THR A 713 -16.27 -17.72 -2.26
CA THR A 713 -16.50 -18.88 -1.37
C THR A 713 -15.40 -18.89 -0.31
N PHE A 714 -15.81 -18.87 0.95
CA PHE A 714 -14.91 -18.94 2.08
C PHE A 714 -15.29 -20.10 3.02
N GLN A 715 -14.31 -20.58 3.77
CA GLN A 715 -14.49 -21.62 4.74
C GLN A 715 -14.45 -21.05 6.14
N THR A 716 -15.40 -21.42 6.97
CA THR A 716 -15.48 -21.00 8.36
C THR A 716 -16.14 -22.08 9.22
N ALA A 717 -16.02 -21.97 10.54
CA ALA A 717 -16.52 -22.97 11.48
C ALA A 717 -17.09 -22.32 12.76
N GLY A 718 -17.71 -23.12 13.60
CA GLY A 718 -18.19 -22.71 14.92
C GLY A 718 -19.15 -21.53 14.90
N ALA A 719 -18.97 -20.60 15.81
CA ALA A 719 -19.83 -19.44 15.98
C ALA A 719 -19.81 -18.52 14.76
N ARG A 720 -18.64 -18.32 14.14
CA ARG A 720 -18.50 -17.49 12.94
C ARG A 720 -19.23 -18.09 11.74
N PHE A 721 -19.23 -19.42 11.59
CA PHE A 721 -20.04 -20.08 10.58
C PHE A 721 -21.53 -19.75 10.76
N ASN A 722 -22.04 -19.83 11.98
CA ASN A 722 -23.43 -19.49 12.29
C ASN A 722 -23.71 -18.01 12.01
N TYR A 723 -22.81 -17.13 12.36
CA TYR A 723 -22.93 -15.68 12.14
C TYR A 723 -23.12 -15.32 10.66
N PHE A 724 -22.37 -15.96 9.75
CA PHE A 724 -22.48 -15.69 8.30
C PHE A 724 -23.62 -16.50 7.64
N SER A 725 -23.94 -17.69 8.13
CA SER A 725 -24.93 -18.58 7.50
C SER A 725 -26.35 -18.37 8.00
N SER A 726 -26.56 -17.72 9.15
CA SER A 726 -27.86 -17.61 9.84
C SER A 726 -28.32 -16.15 9.95
N ASN A 727 -28.46 -15.49 8.82
CA ASN A 727 -28.93 -14.09 8.78
C ASN A 727 -30.45 -14.03 9.02
N GLN A 728 -30.96 -12.94 9.64
CA GLN A 728 -32.38 -12.68 9.81
C GLN A 728 -33.07 -12.38 8.47
N ALA A 729 -32.39 -11.64 7.58
CA ALA A 729 -32.83 -11.42 6.23
C ALA A 729 -32.39 -12.58 5.34
N ALA A 730 -33.32 -13.21 4.66
CA ALA A 730 -32.98 -14.24 3.68
C ALA A 730 -32.13 -13.63 2.55
N ASP A 731 -30.99 -14.25 2.29
CA ASP A 731 -30.11 -13.90 1.18
C ASP A 731 -30.12 -15.01 0.13
N PRO A 732 -30.75 -14.80 -1.03
CA PRO A 732 -30.85 -15.82 -2.08
C PRO A 732 -29.49 -16.10 -2.74
N LYS A 733 -28.45 -15.26 -2.50
CA LYS A 733 -27.11 -15.39 -3.03
C LYS A 733 -26.16 -16.12 -2.09
N LEU A 734 -26.61 -16.42 -0.87
CA LEU A 734 -25.83 -17.16 0.10
C LEU A 734 -26.18 -18.65 0.03
N THR A 735 -25.19 -19.49 -0.19
CA THR A 735 -25.32 -20.94 -0.20
C THR A 735 -24.31 -21.60 0.72
N VAL A 736 -24.74 -22.68 1.39
CA VAL A 736 -23.89 -23.41 2.34
C VAL A 736 -23.69 -24.83 1.83
N ASN A 737 -22.44 -25.28 1.79
CA ASN A 737 -22.06 -26.64 1.44
C ASN A 737 -20.98 -27.14 2.40
N GLY A 738 -21.38 -27.92 3.40
CA GLY A 738 -20.52 -28.34 4.51
C GLY A 738 -20.05 -27.13 5.32
N SER A 739 -18.75 -26.95 5.45
CA SER A 739 -18.13 -25.77 6.09
C SER A 739 -17.91 -24.58 5.15
N ASN A 740 -18.23 -24.74 3.86
CA ASN A 740 -18.07 -23.67 2.89
C ASN A 740 -19.34 -22.82 2.81
N ILE A 741 -19.16 -21.51 2.82
CA ILE A 741 -20.18 -20.51 2.55
C ILE A 741 -19.81 -19.84 1.23
N THR A 742 -20.70 -19.87 0.26
CA THR A 742 -20.57 -19.09 -0.98
C THR A 742 -21.48 -17.89 -0.89
N TRP A 743 -20.93 -16.72 -1.02
CA TRP A 743 -21.67 -15.46 -1.10
C TRP A 743 -21.59 -14.95 -2.53
N GLY A 744 -22.73 -14.81 -3.18
CA GLY A 744 -22.79 -14.22 -4.51
C GLY A 744 -22.60 -12.70 -4.45
N SER A 745 -22.13 -12.09 -5.53
CA SER A 745 -21.87 -10.65 -5.60
C SER A 745 -23.14 -9.81 -5.34
N HIS A 746 -23.01 -8.79 -4.49
CA HIS A 746 -24.07 -7.82 -4.16
C HIS A 746 -23.89 -6.45 -4.84
N MET A 747 -23.10 -6.40 -5.91
CA MET A 747 -22.92 -5.19 -6.70
C MET A 747 -24.23 -4.64 -7.28
N GLN A 748 -25.19 -5.53 -7.61
CA GLN A 748 -26.49 -5.10 -8.10
C GLN A 748 -27.35 -4.44 -7.00
N GLU A 749 -27.30 -4.96 -5.78
CA GLU A 749 -27.98 -4.36 -4.62
C GLU A 749 -27.38 -3.00 -4.29
N ALA A 750 -26.07 -2.87 -4.36
CA ALA A 750 -25.39 -1.58 -4.23
C ALA A 750 -25.83 -0.60 -5.33
N ALA A 751 -25.87 -1.04 -6.58
CA ALA A 751 -26.37 -0.21 -7.68
C ALA A 751 -27.84 0.23 -7.47
N ASN A 752 -28.69 -0.68 -6.98
CA ASN A 752 -30.08 -0.39 -6.67
C ASN A 752 -30.22 0.62 -5.52
N ALA A 753 -29.25 0.69 -4.60
CA ALA A 753 -29.16 1.68 -3.54
C ALA A 753 -28.59 3.04 -4.00
N GLY A 754 -28.31 3.19 -5.30
CA GLY A 754 -27.79 4.43 -5.88
C GLY A 754 -26.25 4.51 -5.96
N VAL A 755 -25.55 3.42 -5.68
CA VAL A 755 -24.09 3.37 -5.75
C VAL A 755 -23.63 3.34 -7.21
N VAL A 756 -22.65 4.17 -7.56
CA VAL A 756 -22.02 4.21 -8.89
C VAL A 756 -20.55 3.83 -8.89
N SER A 757 -19.94 3.80 -7.71
CA SER A 757 -18.53 3.39 -7.55
C SER A 757 -18.28 2.79 -6.17
N VAL A 758 -17.47 1.73 -6.13
CA VAL A 758 -17.03 1.04 -4.92
C VAL A 758 -15.51 1.11 -4.89
N LEU A 759 -14.95 1.86 -3.94
CA LEU A 759 -13.52 2.13 -3.83
C LEU A 759 -12.95 1.41 -2.61
N PHE A 760 -12.03 0.46 -2.84
CA PHE A 760 -11.40 -0.36 -1.81
C PHE A 760 -10.09 0.24 -1.31
N GLY A 761 -9.75 -0.06 -0.05
CA GLY A 761 -8.49 0.29 0.60
C GLY A 761 -8.52 1.67 1.24
N ALA A 762 -7.38 2.07 1.78
CA ALA A 762 -7.09 3.20 2.66
C ALA A 762 -7.80 3.14 4.03
N GLY A 763 -7.11 3.60 5.05
CA GLY A 763 -7.53 3.43 6.44
C GLY A 763 -7.33 2.01 6.95
N VAL A 764 -7.78 1.02 6.18
CA VAL A 764 -7.58 -0.41 6.48
C VAL A 764 -7.25 -1.14 5.20
N GLY A 765 -5.97 -1.44 5.00
CA GLY A 765 -5.44 -2.19 3.89
C GLY A 765 -5.19 -1.41 2.60
N ALA A 766 -4.31 -1.95 1.79
CA ALA A 766 -3.99 -1.47 0.45
C ALA A 766 -4.19 -2.61 -0.55
N SER A 767 -5.02 -2.36 -1.57
CA SER A 767 -5.37 -3.37 -2.57
C SER A 767 -4.19 -3.83 -3.43
N THR A 768 -3.09 -3.09 -3.41
CA THR A 768 -1.84 -3.42 -4.11
C THR A 768 -0.84 -4.20 -3.26
N ALA A 769 -1.08 -4.35 -1.96
CA ALA A 769 -0.27 -5.21 -1.12
C ALA A 769 -0.54 -6.68 -1.43
N GLY A 770 0.48 -7.53 -1.30
CA GLY A 770 0.35 -8.98 -1.53
C GLY A 770 -0.60 -9.70 -0.57
N THR A 771 -1.08 -9.01 0.43
CA THR A 771 -2.02 -9.47 1.47
C THR A 771 -3.44 -8.94 1.27
N GLY A 772 -3.65 -8.03 0.34
CA GLY A 772 -4.94 -7.41 0.05
C GLY A 772 -5.73 -8.10 -1.05
#